data_744de5f47052e13a15fc341c06beacbc
#
_entry.id   744de5f47052e13a15fc341c06beacbc
#
_cell.length_a   1.000
_cell.length_b   1.000
_cell.length_c   1.000
_cell.angle_alpha   90.00
_cell.angle_beta   90.00
_cell.angle_gamma   90.00
#
_symmetry.space_group_name_H-M   'P 1'
#
loop_
_entity.id
_entity.type
_entity.pdbx_description
1 polymer ?
#
loop_
_entity_poly.entity_id
_entity_poly.type
_entity_poly.pdbx_seq_one_letter_code
_entity_poly.pdbx_strand_id
1 'polypeptide(L)'
;MTKHLDQGPASTDRPSKSGSVVDLANARQRLTSRARQGTSQESLTVELENIRTLLDQGLSIEARSRLTALIAAARNNISILALARCSLSIALEMQGHYRESLAAIAMYESPESRAKLNEEADSALRVQISLAYNYTGDNPKAISLLKSALRELSEAGNDARLGAVYAALARVYRSISEYPIGRDYSQRALEHFRNTGDWRGLVEAYFGIALADMHEGNFESSLENYELALKLIGDRSASFTLGRIYANMAGACWFLKRPQEGIRYLEKAIGYYERTDNRSSAADGYNNLGINLTLTGQWDRAQEALDRALTLASEIDERGAKVSMILDSLGELHMLRGHLDEAKNYLERSVSLAKENGNKWYACQALRTLGRCSLALGDQAGALANGEEALTLAELIGDRQATCESRLILAESHLAAGDLDVCDSELHRFTQEASHLPTDLNFSGDAQRLYGKLAMARRDHGVAAQHFGRSVSIFDMLGDRYRAARAHYELGRTYAITQPVRAIEHLTRAVNTFRELGAPIDLAAAETALVQLDRSIPSEQRTELPALTQLLTLRLAEAVASRELLLRELAAIMRQETEARQILIMERGADGRAHVVVAHGLSQPEAAKLAAALEQLESDDEQQRFAAKHDALIIELRSTNAAPATLYMAPREQATLPARISIEPLLRIVELGMDVCALRSGAQKGTLKPERETLAGASLLPGFIHSSPAMTQLVEEVHKIRSSDVTVLVTGESGTGKELVARAIHAISSRRDKMFVPFNCTAVPRELSEGYLFGYRRGAFTGAVNDSAGVIRTAAAGTLFLDEIGDLPLEVQPKLLRFLQEGEIQPLGEHRPLKVDVRIIAATNTDMEEMVAQGKFREDLYYRLNVIRLRVPPLRE
;
A
#
# COMPACT_ATOMS: atom_id res chain seq x y z
N MET A 1 -59.90 -43.17 -31.74
CA MET A 1 -60.60 -43.27 -33.05
C MET A 1 -59.49 -43.50 -34.03
N THR A 2 -59.24 -44.78 -34.43
CA THR A 2 -59.74 -45.49 -35.63
C THR A 2 -59.19 -44.84 -36.87
N LYS A 3 -58.41 -45.49 -37.68
CA LYS A 3 -58.44 -46.77 -38.40
C LYS A 3 -57.59 -46.51 -39.66
N HIS A 4 -56.78 -47.36 -40.01
CA HIS A 4 -56.84 -48.52 -40.96
C HIS A 4 -56.25 -48.16 -42.32
N LEU A 5 -55.25 -48.94 -42.71
CA LEU A 5 -55.26 -50.02 -43.78
C LEU A 5 -55.07 -49.46 -45.22
N ASP A 6 -54.39 -49.99 -46.15
CA ASP A 6 -53.89 -51.36 -46.41
C ASP A 6 -53.06 -51.41 -47.70
N GLN A 7 -52.21 -52.44 -47.77
CA GLN A 7 -51.87 -53.31 -48.99
C GLN A 7 -51.11 -52.76 -50.20
N GLY A 8 -50.05 -53.47 -50.44
CA GLY A 8 -49.20 -53.63 -51.56
C GLY A 8 -49.94 -54.27 -52.84
N PRO A 9 -49.30 -55.02 -53.75
CA PRO A 9 -48.02 -55.81 -53.69
C PRO A 9 -47.18 -55.84 -55.05
N ALA A 10 -45.94 -56.50 -54.89
CA ALA A 10 -45.25 -57.40 -55.90
C ALA A 10 -44.89 -56.88 -57.30
N SER A 11 -43.65 -57.05 -57.80
CA SER A 11 -42.92 -58.30 -58.04
C SER A 11 -41.65 -58.01 -58.90
N THR A 12 -40.62 -58.82 -58.70
CA THR A 12 -39.68 -59.42 -59.65
C THR A 12 -38.78 -58.52 -60.47
N ASP A 13 -37.45 -58.55 -60.36
CA ASP A 13 -36.52 -59.53 -60.93
C ASP A 13 -35.05 -59.26 -60.58
N ARG A 14 -34.27 -60.29 -60.34
CA ARG A 14 -32.85 -60.33 -60.33
C ARG A 14 -32.21 -60.39 -61.68
N PRO A 15 -30.99 -59.88 -61.91
CA PRO A 15 -29.89 -60.85 -61.91
C PRO A 15 -28.61 -60.41 -61.17
N SER A 16 -27.94 -61.46 -60.73
CA SER A 16 -26.61 -61.56 -60.08
C SER A 16 -25.47 -60.94 -60.87
N LYS A 17 -24.55 -60.21 -60.14
CA LYS A 17 -23.13 -60.25 -60.45
C LYS A 17 -22.33 -60.14 -59.16
N SER A 18 -21.60 -61.17 -58.80
CA SER A 18 -20.53 -61.27 -57.84
C SER A 18 -19.38 -60.40 -58.22
N GLY A 19 -18.95 -59.51 -57.35
CA GLY A 19 -17.77 -58.70 -57.50
C GLY A 19 -17.55 -57.83 -56.29
N SER A 20 -16.58 -58.24 -55.42
CA SER A 20 -15.89 -57.45 -54.42
C SER A 20 -16.67 -56.90 -53.24
N VAL A 21 -17.23 -57.70 -52.39
CA VAL A 21 -17.67 -57.32 -51.02
C VAL A 21 -16.48 -57.05 -50.10
N VAL A 22 -15.27 -57.54 -50.39
CA VAL A 22 -14.04 -57.35 -49.57
C VAL A 22 -13.43 -55.97 -49.71
N ASP A 23 -13.57 -55.30 -50.90
CA ASP A 23 -13.00 -53.95 -51.11
C ASP A 23 -13.83 -52.84 -50.50
N LEU A 24 -15.12 -52.96 -50.39
CA LEU A 24 -16.00 -51.97 -49.74
C LEU A 24 -15.94 -52.02 -48.21
N ALA A 25 -15.69 -53.19 -47.62
CA ALA A 25 -15.47 -53.34 -46.20
C ALA A 25 -14.14 -52.74 -45.79
N ASN A 26 -13.05 -52.93 -46.54
CA ASN A 26 -11.76 -52.32 -46.34
C ASN A 26 -11.78 -50.82 -46.61
N ALA A 27 -12.49 -50.31 -47.59
CA ALA A 27 -12.67 -48.88 -47.82
C ALA A 27 -13.53 -48.21 -46.74
N ARG A 28 -14.59 -48.88 -46.28
CA ARG A 28 -15.37 -48.43 -45.12
C ARG A 28 -14.57 -48.47 -43.80
N GLN A 29 -13.76 -49.47 -43.60
CA GLN A 29 -12.85 -49.55 -42.44
C GLN A 29 -11.75 -48.47 -42.45
N ARG A 30 -11.20 -48.17 -43.63
CA ARG A 30 -10.25 -47.06 -43.85
C ARG A 30 -10.92 -45.68 -43.73
N LEU A 31 -12.15 -45.50 -44.19
CA LEU A 31 -12.92 -44.26 -44.03
C LEU A 31 -13.42 -44.07 -42.59
N THR A 32 -13.91 -45.17 -41.96
CA THR A 32 -14.26 -45.10 -40.53
C THR A 32 -13.07 -44.95 -39.58
N SER A 33 -11.91 -45.48 -39.91
CA SER A 33 -10.67 -45.24 -39.16
C SER A 33 -10.15 -43.83 -39.40
N ARG A 34 -10.19 -43.26 -40.62
CA ARG A 34 -9.81 -41.86 -40.90
C ARG A 34 -10.83 -40.88 -40.28
N ALA A 35 -12.14 -41.13 -40.36
CA ALA A 35 -13.16 -40.31 -39.70
C ALA A 35 -13.08 -40.41 -38.19
N ARG A 36 -12.76 -41.59 -37.62
CA ARG A 36 -12.51 -41.75 -36.16
C ARG A 36 -11.23 -41.08 -35.73
N GLN A 37 -10.18 -41.04 -36.55
CA GLN A 37 -8.95 -40.31 -36.22
C GLN A 37 -9.13 -38.79 -36.30
N GLY A 38 -9.86 -38.26 -37.29
CA GLY A 38 -10.17 -36.83 -37.41
C GLY A 38 -11.12 -36.34 -36.28
N THR A 39 -12.19 -37.04 -36.06
CA THR A 39 -13.12 -36.77 -34.92
C THR A 39 -12.46 -36.95 -33.57
N SER A 40 -11.48 -37.82 -33.41
CA SER A 40 -10.70 -38.02 -32.20
C SER A 40 -9.78 -36.83 -31.90
N GLN A 41 -9.11 -36.25 -32.85
CA GLN A 41 -8.19 -35.13 -32.62
C GLN A 41 -8.94 -33.83 -32.32
N GLU A 42 -9.97 -33.53 -33.07
CA GLU A 42 -10.84 -32.36 -32.86
C GLU A 42 -11.55 -32.45 -31.49
N SER A 43 -12.02 -33.63 -31.12
CA SER A 43 -12.63 -33.90 -29.81
C SER A 43 -11.63 -33.70 -28.65
N LEU A 44 -10.37 -34.13 -28.79
CA LEU A 44 -9.35 -33.95 -27.77
C LEU A 44 -8.94 -32.46 -27.61
N THR A 45 -8.93 -31.70 -28.70
CA THR A 45 -8.64 -30.27 -28.67
C THR A 45 -9.76 -29.49 -27.99
N VAL A 46 -11.03 -29.80 -28.29
CA VAL A 46 -12.20 -29.22 -27.65
C VAL A 46 -12.22 -29.54 -26.14
N GLU A 47 -11.90 -30.79 -25.79
CA GLU A 47 -11.83 -31.18 -24.36
C GLU A 47 -10.74 -30.44 -23.64
N LEU A 48 -9.56 -30.22 -24.24
CA LEU A 48 -8.48 -29.44 -23.64
C LEU A 48 -8.90 -27.99 -23.38
N GLU A 49 -9.63 -27.37 -24.33
CA GLU A 49 -10.12 -26.00 -24.15
C GLU A 49 -11.21 -25.90 -23.06
N ASN A 50 -12.10 -26.90 -22.99
CA ASN A 50 -13.07 -27.01 -21.89
C ASN A 50 -12.35 -27.10 -20.52
N ILE A 51 -11.26 -27.86 -20.44
CA ILE A 51 -10.47 -27.99 -19.22
C ILE A 51 -9.74 -26.67 -18.90
N ARG A 52 -9.21 -25.95 -19.89
CA ARG A 52 -8.63 -24.62 -19.70
C ARG A 52 -9.69 -23.64 -19.12
N THR A 53 -10.92 -23.73 -19.59
CA THR A 53 -12.03 -22.95 -19.03
C THR A 53 -12.31 -23.29 -17.56
N LEU A 54 -12.22 -24.57 -17.17
CA LEU A 54 -12.31 -24.96 -15.75
C LEU A 54 -11.17 -24.38 -14.90
N LEU A 55 -9.96 -24.34 -15.43
CA LEU A 55 -8.82 -23.71 -14.76
C LEU A 55 -9.03 -22.20 -14.60
N ASP A 56 -9.53 -21.50 -15.62
CA ASP A 56 -9.93 -20.09 -15.51
C ASP A 56 -10.98 -19.84 -14.43
N GLN A 57 -11.93 -20.78 -14.30
CA GLN A 57 -12.97 -20.77 -13.26
C GLN A 57 -12.43 -21.13 -11.86
N GLY A 58 -11.20 -21.66 -11.76
CA GLY A 58 -10.61 -22.10 -10.51
C GLY A 58 -11.05 -23.48 -10.04
N LEU A 59 -11.63 -24.30 -10.92
CA LEU A 59 -12.08 -25.67 -10.64
C LEU A 59 -10.94 -26.67 -10.90
N SER A 60 -9.88 -26.57 -10.11
CA SER A 60 -8.63 -27.31 -10.33
C SER A 60 -8.75 -28.80 -10.06
N ILE A 61 -9.62 -29.22 -9.15
CA ILE A 61 -9.87 -30.64 -8.82
C ILE A 61 -10.56 -31.34 -9.98
N GLU A 62 -11.62 -30.74 -10.51
CA GLU A 62 -12.33 -31.29 -11.68
C GLU A 62 -11.42 -31.28 -12.92
N ALA A 63 -10.69 -30.17 -13.15
CA ALA A 63 -9.73 -30.06 -14.22
C ALA A 63 -8.67 -31.19 -14.15
N ARG A 64 -8.09 -31.45 -12.97
CA ARG A 64 -7.12 -32.53 -12.74
C ARG A 64 -7.68 -33.91 -13.08
N SER A 65 -8.93 -34.18 -12.67
CA SER A 65 -9.61 -35.45 -12.99
C SER A 65 -9.78 -35.62 -14.50
N ARG A 66 -10.30 -34.62 -15.20
CA ARG A 66 -10.50 -34.65 -16.66
C ARG A 66 -9.17 -34.68 -17.42
N LEU A 67 -8.14 -33.98 -16.94
CA LEU A 67 -6.78 -34.02 -17.53
C LEU A 67 -6.17 -35.41 -17.43
N THR A 68 -6.37 -36.13 -16.32
CA THR A 68 -5.91 -37.50 -16.19
C THR A 68 -6.50 -38.43 -17.26
N ALA A 69 -7.79 -38.28 -17.51
CA ALA A 69 -8.47 -39.02 -18.57
C ALA A 69 -8.01 -38.60 -19.99
N LEU A 70 -7.84 -37.27 -20.21
CA LEU A 70 -7.36 -36.72 -21.47
C LEU A 70 -5.93 -37.19 -21.82
N ILE A 71 -5.02 -37.21 -20.83
CA ILE A 71 -3.65 -37.68 -20.98
C ILE A 71 -3.62 -39.17 -21.39
N ALA A 72 -4.51 -39.98 -20.82
CA ALA A 72 -4.64 -41.38 -21.19
C ALA A 72 -5.18 -41.56 -22.63
N ALA A 73 -6.10 -40.70 -23.05
CA ALA A 73 -6.70 -40.70 -24.39
C ALA A 73 -5.76 -40.15 -25.48
N ALA A 74 -4.93 -39.14 -25.13
CA ALA A 74 -4.05 -38.41 -26.06
C ALA A 74 -2.71 -39.10 -26.36
N ARG A 75 -2.50 -40.35 -25.97
CA ARG A 75 -1.19 -41.06 -26.09
C ARG A 75 -0.61 -41.05 -27.52
N ASN A 76 -1.45 -41.01 -28.55
CA ASN A 76 -1.05 -41.02 -29.94
C ASN A 76 -0.84 -39.60 -30.53
N ASN A 77 -1.16 -38.53 -29.79
CA ASN A 77 -0.98 -37.13 -30.18
C ASN A 77 0.00 -36.43 -29.23
N ILE A 78 1.26 -36.39 -29.63
CA ILE A 78 2.35 -35.94 -28.79
C ILE A 78 2.14 -34.49 -28.31
N SER A 79 1.66 -33.60 -29.18
CA SER A 79 1.45 -32.17 -28.82
C SER A 79 0.26 -31.95 -27.90
N ILE A 80 -0.88 -32.62 -28.13
CA ILE A 80 -2.03 -32.55 -27.21
C ILE A 80 -1.67 -33.19 -25.85
N LEU A 81 -0.93 -34.29 -25.83
CA LEU A 81 -0.42 -34.91 -24.63
C LEU A 81 0.45 -33.95 -23.83
N ALA A 82 1.34 -33.22 -24.49
CA ALA A 82 2.23 -32.23 -23.89
C ALA A 82 1.45 -31.07 -23.31
N LEU A 83 0.49 -30.51 -24.05
CA LEU A 83 -0.40 -29.43 -23.55
C LEU A 83 -1.30 -29.89 -22.41
N ALA A 84 -1.80 -31.11 -22.43
CA ALA A 84 -2.59 -31.66 -21.31
C ALA A 84 -1.73 -31.82 -20.04
N ARG A 85 -0.47 -32.22 -20.16
CA ARG A 85 0.47 -32.28 -19.04
C ARG A 85 0.85 -30.88 -18.53
N CYS A 86 1.00 -29.90 -19.43
CA CYS A 86 1.19 -28.51 -19.07
C CYS A 86 0.01 -27.99 -18.24
N SER A 87 -1.23 -28.26 -18.69
CA SER A 87 -2.44 -27.89 -17.95
C SER A 87 -2.57 -28.66 -16.63
N LEU A 88 -2.11 -29.91 -16.54
CA LEU A 88 -2.07 -30.67 -15.29
C LEU A 88 -1.07 -30.04 -14.29
N SER A 89 0.08 -29.60 -14.78
CA SER A 89 1.05 -28.86 -13.96
C SER A 89 0.41 -27.59 -13.36
N ILE A 90 -0.34 -26.82 -14.16
CA ILE A 90 -1.08 -25.63 -13.69
C ILE A 90 -2.13 -26.02 -12.64
N ALA A 91 -2.92 -27.08 -12.88
CA ALA A 91 -3.93 -27.54 -11.92
C ALA A 91 -3.28 -27.93 -10.57
N LEU A 92 -2.14 -28.60 -10.60
CA LEU A 92 -1.37 -28.99 -9.41
C LEU A 92 -0.80 -27.78 -8.66
N GLU A 93 -0.32 -26.76 -9.37
CA GLU A 93 0.12 -25.49 -8.78
C GLU A 93 -1.02 -24.75 -8.06
N MET A 94 -2.21 -24.71 -8.67
CA MET A 94 -3.40 -24.13 -8.03
C MET A 94 -3.82 -24.85 -6.75
N GLN A 95 -3.44 -26.14 -6.62
CA GLN A 95 -3.65 -26.97 -5.41
C GLN A 95 -2.47 -26.91 -4.41
N GLY A 96 -1.39 -26.19 -4.76
CA GLY A 96 -0.18 -26.12 -3.92
C GLY A 96 0.77 -27.33 -4.03
N HIS A 97 0.52 -28.26 -4.96
CA HIS A 97 1.32 -29.45 -5.20
C HIS A 97 2.52 -29.17 -6.11
N TYR A 98 3.40 -28.27 -5.72
CA TYR A 98 4.47 -27.74 -6.60
C TYR A 98 5.47 -28.78 -7.07
N ARG A 99 5.83 -29.77 -6.21
CA ARG A 99 6.74 -30.86 -6.62
C ARG A 99 6.08 -31.79 -7.64
N GLU A 100 4.80 -32.09 -7.48
CA GLU A 100 4.04 -32.91 -8.41
C GLU A 100 3.84 -32.17 -9.73
N SER A 101 3.62 -30.85 -9.67
CA SER A 101 3.53 -29.98 -10.85
C SER A 101 4.79 -30.10 -11.70
N LEU A 102 5.99 -29.94 -11.12
CA LEU A 102 7.24 -30.08 -11.82
C LEU A 102 7.41 -31.51 -12.37
N ALA A 103 7.10 -32.54 -11.58
CA ALA A 103 7.20 -33.94 -12.01
C ALA A 103 6.31 -34.28 -13.21
N ALA A 104 5.13 -33.65 -13.32
CA ALA A 104 4.21 -33.88 -14.44
C ALA A 104 4.78 -33.49 -15.80
N ILE A 105 5.73 -32.54 -15.86
CA ILE A 105 6.30 -31.96 -17.08
C ILE A 105 7.82 -32.12 -17.18
N ALA A 106 8.50 -32.64 -16.19
CA ALA A 106 9.98 -32.78 -16.14
C ALA A 106 10.54 -33.57 -17.34
N MET A 107 9.78 -34.53 -17.87
CA MET A 107 10.19 -35.28 -19.08
C MET A 107 10.39 -34.44 -20.32
N TYR A 108 9.89 -33.21 -20.33
CA TYR A 108 10.03 -32.25 -21.44
C TYR A 108 11.13 -31.20 -21.21
N GLU A 109 11.98 -31.39 -20.22
CA GLU A 109 13.00 -30.39 -19.88
C GLU A 109 14.06 -30.25 -20.96
N SER A 110 14.48 -31.38 -21.57
CA SER A 110 15.53 -31.35 -22.60
C SER A 110 15.00 -30.89 -23.96
N PRO A 111 15.80 -30.18 -24.77
CA PRO A 111 15.42 -29.79 -26.11
C PRO A 111 15.04 -30.98 -27.01
N GLU A 112 15.73 -32.12 -26.89
CA GLU A 112 15.46 -33.33 -27.68
C GLU A 112 14.06 -33.89 -27.40
N SER A 113 13.61 -33.81 -26.15
CA SER A 113 12.26 -34.28 -25.77
C SER A 113 11.14 -33.44 -26.34
N ARG A 114 11.43 -32.17 -26.63
CA ARG A 114 10.48 -31.20 -27.23
C ARG A 114 10.57 -31.11 -28.75
N ALA A 115 11.61 -31.63 -29.38
CA ALA A 115 11.88 -31.49 -30.82
C ALA A 115 10.77 -31.96 -31.77
N LYS A 116 9.87 -32.83 -31.27
CA LYS A 116 8.72 -33.39 -32.06
C LYS A 116 7.39 -32.67 -31.73
N LEU A 117 7.40 -31.69 -30.82
CA LEU A 117 6.21 -30.93 -30.47
C LEU A 117 5.92 -29.85 -31.52
N ASN A 118 4.65 -29.49 -31.63
CA ASN A 118 4.32 -28.26 -32.30
C ASN A 118 4.79 -27.05 -31.52
N GLU A 119 4.90 -25.90 -32.17
CA GLU A 119 5.43 -24.71 -31.60
C GLU A 119 4.63 -24.20 -30.38
N GLU A 120 3.29 -24.41 -30.37
CA GLU A 120 2.42 -24.04 -29.23
C GLU A 120 2.78 -24.85 -27.97
N ALA A 121 2.91 -26.17 -28.12
CA ALA A 121 3.22 -27.06 -27.00
C ALA A 121 4.63 -26.85 -26.48
N ASP A 122 5.62 -26.64 -27.35
CA ASP A 122 7.01 -26.34 -26.95
C ASP A 122 7.08 -25.05 -26.15
N SER A 123 6.47 -23.98 -26.65
CA SER A 123 6.47 -22.68 -25.97
C SER A 123 5.76 -22.73 -24.62
N ALA A 124 4.57 -23.35 -24.56
CA ALA A 124 3.80 -23.48 -23.31
C ALA A 124 4.58 -24.27 -22.26
N LEU A 125 5.24 -25.37 -22.65
CA LEU A 125 6.06 -26.16 -21.74
C LEU A 125 7.29 -25.43 -21.25
N ARG A 126 8.00 -24.68 -22.07
CA ARG A 126 9.16 -23.89 -21.67
C ARG A 126 8.79 -22.89 -20.58
N VAL A 127 7.68 -22.18 -20.75
CA VAL A 127 7.15 -21.26 -19.77
C VAL A 127 6.75 -22.00 -18.48
N GLN A 128 5.98 -23.07 -18.61
CA GLN A 128 5.44 -23.78 -17.44
C GLN A 128 6.54 -24.50 -16.64
N ILE A 129 7.54 -25.13 -17.30
CA ILE A 129 8.70 -25.72 -16.61
C ILE A 129 9.44 -24.66 -15.80
N SER A 130 9.64 -23.47 -16.38
CA SER A 130 10.33 -22.39 -15.70
C SER A 130 9.53 -21.90 -14.50
N LEU A 131 8.22 -21.76 -14.61
CA LEU A 131 7.34 -21.38 -13.47
C LEU A 131 7.32 -22.48 -12.40
N ALA A 132 7.32 -23.76 -12.76
CA ALA A 132 7.39 -24.86 -11.80
C ALA A 132 8.72 -24.86 -11.02
N TYR A 133 9.86 -24.52 -11.65
CA TYR A 133 11.12 -24.29 -10.94
C TYR A 133 11.04 -23.10 -9.99
N ASN A 134 10.41 -22.02 -10.39
CA ASN A 134 10.20 -20.87 -9.51
C ASN A 134 9.40 -21.26 -8.25
N TYR A 135 8.30 -21.99 -8.40
CA TYR A 135 7.50 -22.45 -7.26
C TYR A 135 8.21 -23.47 -6.36
N THR A 136 9.18 -24.22 -6.90
CA THR A 136 10.03 -25.14 -6.09
C THR A 136 11.26 -24.45 -5.50
N GLY A 137 11.44 -23.13 -5.75
CA GLY A 137 12.52 -22.31 -5.17
C GLY A 137 13.79 -22.22 -6.01
N ASP A 138 13.89 -22.89 -7.15
CA ASP A 138 15.05 -22.80 -8.06
C ASP A 138 14.88 -21.62 -9.05
N ASN A 139 14.89 -20.41 -8.50
CA ASN A 139 14.73 -19.19 -9.25
C ASN A 139 15.86 -18.93 -10.28
N PRO A 140 17.16 -19.24 -9.99
CA PRO A 140 18.20 -19.08 -10.97
C PRO A 140 17.98 -19.93 -12.24
N LYS A 141 17.53 -21.18 -12.06
CA LYS A 141 17.21 -22.07 -13.17
C LYS A 141 16.00 -21.58 -13.95
N ALA A 142 14.95 -21.14 -13.27
CA ALA A 142 13.76 -20.56 -13.90
C ALA A 142 14.12 -19.37 -14.81
N ILE A 143 14.91 -18.42 -14.29
CA ILE A 143 15.37 -17.25 -15.05
C ILE A 143 16.25 -17.65 -16.24
N SER A 144 17.15 -18.61 -16.06
CA SER A 144 18.04 -19.09 -17.13
C SER A 144 17.24 -19.68 -18.31
N LEU A 145 16.26 -20.55 -18.00
CA LEU A 145 15.39 -21.18 -19.01
C LEU A 145 14.55 -20.15 -19.77
N LEU A 146 13.96 -19.18 -19.06
CA LEU A 146 13.16 -18.13 -19.68
C LEU A 146 14.01 -17.19 -20.54
N LYS A 147 15.22 -16.84 -20.10
CA LYS A 147 16.14 -16.03 -20.91
C LYS A 147 16.66 -16.77 -22.16
N SER A 148 16.80 -18.07 -22.10
CA SER A 148 17.10 -18.89 -23.29
C SER A 148 15.92 -18.89 -24.27
N ALA A 149 14.70 -19.15 -23.77
CA ALA A 149 13.49 -19.10 -24.58
C ALA A 149 13.29 -17.69 -25.22
N LEU A 150 13.55 -16.62 -24.46
CA LEU A 150 13.46 -15.26 -24.98
C LEU A 150 14.39 -15.00 -26.16
N ARG A 151 15.66 -15.45 -26.11
CA ARG A 151 16.61 -15.28 -27.22
C ARG A 151 16.16 -16.00 -28.47
N GLU A 152 15.78 -17.28 -28.34
CA GLU A 152 15.34 -18.10 -29.45
C GLU A 152 14.06 -17.57 -30.13
N LEU A 153 13.08 -17.09 -29.32
CA LEU A 153 11.82 -16.55 -29.83
C LEU A 153 11.96 -15.14 -30.44
N SER A 154 12.90 -14.33 -29.94
CA SER A 154 13.17 -13.00 -30.50
C SER A 154 13.75 -13.10 -31.93
N GLU A 155 14.54 -14.13 -32.24
CA GLU A 155 15.04 -14.41 -33.57
C GLU A 155 13.92 -14.88 -34.52
N ALA A 156 12.86 -15.51 -33.97
CA ALA A 156 11.75 -16.04 -34.75
C ALA A 156 10.59 -15.03 -34.99
N GLY A 157 10.57 -13.87 -34.31
CA GLY A 157 9.60 -12.79 -34.54
C GLY A 157 8.15 -13.13 -34.13
N ASN A 158 7.94 -13.94 -33.08
CA ASN A 158 6.60 -14.41 -32.66
C ASN A 158 6.09 -13.65 -31.45
N ASP A 159 5.28 -12.61 -31.66
CA ASP A 159 4.79 -11.69 -30.63
C ASP A 159 4.02 -12.35 -29.49
N ALA A 160 3.10 -13.26 -29.76
CA ALA A 160 2.28 -13.91 -28.71
C ALA A 160 3.12 -14.74 -27.75
N ARG A 161 4.12 -15.43 -28.25
CA ARG A 161 5.01 -16.28 -27.44
C ARG A 161 6.01 -15.47 -26.64
N LEU A 162 6.51 -14.36 -27.22
CA LEU A 162 7.34 -13.40 -26.51
C LEU A 162 6.58 -12.82 -25.32
N GLY A 163 5.31 -12.44 -25.51
CA GLY A 163 4.44 -11.95 -24.43
C GLY A 163 4.37 -12.92 -23.26
N ALA A 164 4.16 -14.21 -23.50
CA ALA A 164 4.09 -15.24 -22.45
C ALA A 164 5.42 -15.40 -21.68
N VAL A 165 6.57 -15.35 -22.39
CA VAL A 165 7.89 -15.44 -21.77
C VAL A 165 8.17 -14.20 -20.91
N TYR A 166 7.82 -13.00 -21.40
CA TYR A 166 7.95 -11.77 -20.62
C TYR A 166 7.07 -11.79 -19.36
N ALA A 167 5.81 -12.25 -19.46
CA ALA A 167 4.92 -12.39 -18.31
C ALA A 167 5.46 -13.39 -17.27
N ALA A 168 6.05 -14.49 -17.72
CA ALA A 168 6.70 -15.46 -16.84
C ALA A 168 7.95 -14.88 -16.16
N LEU A 169 8.82 -14.18 -16.89
CA LEU A 169 9.96 -13.45 -16.30
C LEU A 169 9.49 -12.45 -15.26
N ALA A 170 8.46 -11.67 -15.56
CA ALA A 170 7.86 -10.73 -14.63
C ALA A 170 7.43 -11.42 -13.34
N ARG A 171 6.79 -12.59 -13.43
CA ARG A 171 6.35 -13.38 -12.26
C ARG A 171 7.53 -13.86 -11.44
N VAL A 172 8.57 -14.42 -12.08
CA VAL A 172 9.77 -14.92 -11.38
C VAL A 172 10.52 -13.78 -10.68
N TYR A 173 10.71 -12.63 -11.35
CA TYR A 173 11.39 -11.50 -10.71
C TYR A 173 10.58 -10.92 -9.52
N ARG A 174 9.25 -10.87 -9.61
CA ARG A 174 8.42 -10.48 -8.46
C ARG A 174 8.54 -11.47 -7.29
N SER A 175 8.65 -12.78 -7.57
CA SER A 175 8.78 -13.78 -6.50
C SER A 175 10.10 -13.68 -5.72
N ILE A 176 11.12 -13.05 -6.28
CA ILE A 176 12.39 -12.74 -5.61
C ILE A 176 12.50 -11.27 -5.18
N SER A 177 11.36 -10.57 -5.10
CA SER A 177 11.25 -9.18 -4.66
C SER A 177 11.94 -8.14 -5.56
N GLU A 178 12.29 -8.50 -6.79
CA GLU A 178 12.85 -7.59 -7.79
C GLU A 178 11.71 -6.90 -8.58
N TYR A 179 10.89 -6.11 -7.87
CA TYR A 179 9.66 -5.51 -8.40
C TYR A 179 9.88 -4.59 -9.59
N PRO A 180 10.92 -3.72 -9.64
CA PRO A 180 11.15 -2.85 -10.80
C PRO A 180 11.45 -3.64 -12.07
N ILE A 181 12.22 -4.72 -11.96
CA ILE A 181 12.53 -5.61 -13.09
C ILE A 181 11.25 -6.36 -13.51
N GLY A 182 10.49 -6.84 -12.53
CA GLY A 182 9.20 -7.50 -12.79
C GLY A 182 8.21 -6.59 -13.50
N ARG A 183 8.20 -5.30 -13.17
CA ARG A 183 7.39 -4.27 -13.84
C ARG A 183 7.80 -4.07 -15.30
N ASP A 184 9.11 -3.88 -15.59
CA ASP A 184 9.61 -3.73 -16.95
C ASP A 184 9.21 -4.91 -17.83
N TYR A 185 9.37 -6.13 -17.34
CA TYR A 185 8.93 -7.32 -18.07
C TYR A 185 7.40 -7.39 -18.24
N SER A 186 6.61 -6.96 -17.26
CA SER A 186 5.15 -6.89 -17.40
C SER A 186 4.73 -5.88 -18.47
N GLN A 187 5.42 -4.73 -18.57
CA GLN A 187 5.17 -3.72 -19.60
C GLN A 187 5.50 -4.25 -20.99
N ARG A 188 6.62 -4.94 -21.15
CA ARG A 188 6.96 -5.60 -22.44
C ARG A 188 5.95 -6.69 -22.79
N ALA A 189 5.52 -7.49 -21.82
CA ALA A 189 4.45 -8.46 -22.05
C ALA A 189 3.17 -7.79 -22.56
N LEU A 190 2.79 -6.65 -21.96
CA LEU A 190 1.61 -5.88 -22.32
C LEU A 190 1.65 -5.41 -23.78
N GLU A 191 2.79 -4.94 -24.29
CA GLU A 191 2.97 -4.51 -25.66
C GLU A 191 2.71 -5.67 -26.65
N HIS A 192 3.31 -6.84 -26.40
CA HIS A 192 3.11 -8.02 -27.23
C HIS A 192 1.68 -8.55 -27.20
N PHE A 193 1.04 -8.60 -26.04
CA PHE A 193 -0.34 -9.06 -25.93
C PHE A 193 -1.35 -8.07 -26.54
N ARG A 194 -1.06 -6.78 -26.60
CA ARG A 194 -1.88 -5.80 -27.33
C ARG A 194 -1.92 -6.10 -28.82
N ASN A 195 -0.78 -6.48 -29.41
CA ASN A 195 -0.67 -6.80 -30.82
C ASN A 195 -1.46 -8.06 -31.20
N THR A 196 -1.57 -9.02 -30.28
CA THR A 196 -2.24 -10.30 -30.53
C THR A 196 -3.69 -10.34 -30.09
N GLY A 197 -4.13 -9.39 -29.25
CA GLY A 197 -5.48 -9.37 -28.69
C GLY A 197 -5.74 -10.48 -27.65
N ASP A 198 -4.69 -11.11 -27.11
CA ASP A 198 -4.81 -12.11 -26.04
C ASP A 198 -5.25 -11.45 -24.72
N TRP A 199 -6.55 -11.57 -24.42
CA TRP A 199 -7.12 -10.97 -23.23
C TRP A 199 -6.57 -11.56 -21.93
N ARG A 200 -6.24 -12.89 -21.89
CA ARG A 200 -5.62 -13.52 -20.69
C ARG A 200 -4.23 -12.97 -20.43
N GLY A 201 -3.43 -12.85 -21.47
CA GLY A 201 -2.11 -12.25 -21.40
C GLY A 201 -2.15 -10.77 -20.99
N LEU A 202 -3.10 -10.00 -21.55
CA LEU A 202 -3.33 -8.60 -21.16
C LEU A 202 -3.69 -8.46 -19.67
N VAL A 203 -4.61 -9.29 -19.18
CA VAL A 203 -5.01 -9.30 -17.75
C VAL A 203 -3.83 -9.63 -16.85
N GLU A 204 -3.04 -10.66 -17.18
CA GLU A 204 -1.86 -11.02 -16.38
C GLU A 204 -0.78 -9.94 -16.40
N ALA A 205 -0.59 -9.25 -17.52
CA ALA A 205 0.35 -8.14 -17.64
C ALA A 205 -0.09 -6.93 -16.79
N TYR A 206 -1.36 -6.50 -16.86
CA TYR A 206 -1.89 -5.44 -16.00
C TYR A 206 -1.85 -5.83 -14.52
N PHE A 207 -2.20 -7.08 -14.19
CA PHE A 207 -2.08 -7.60 -12.83
C PHE A 207 -0.63 -7.53 -12.34
N GLY A 208 0.32 -7.87 -13.20
CA GLY A 208 1.76 -7.81 -12.88
C GLY A 208 2.26 -6.40 -12.62
N ILE A 209 1.81 -5.41 -13.42
CA ILE A 209 2.13 -3.99 -13.24
C ILE A 209 1.50 -3.49 -11.94
N ALA A 210 0.20 -3.77 -11.72
CA ALA A 210 -0.52 -3.35 -10.53
C ALA A 210 0.13 -3.88 -9.24
N LEU A 211 0.58 -5.13 -9.24
CA LEU A 211 1.26 -5.72 -8.09
C LEU A 211 2.63 -5.09 -7.84
N ALA A 212 3.38 -4.76 -8.90
CA ALA A 212 4.64 -4.03 -8.77
C ALA A 212 4.40 -2.60 -8.24
N ASP A 213 3.41 -1.89 -8.78
CA ASP A 213 2.99 -0.57 -8.29
C ASP A 213 2.66 -0.60 -6.79
N MET A 214 1.94 -1.64 -6.34
CA MET A 214 1.59 -1.80 -4.92
C MET A 214 2.85 -1.93 -4.04
N HIS A 215 3.83 -2.71 -4.46
CA HIS A 215 5.08 -2.88 -3.71
C HIS A 215 6.02 -1.67 -3.79
N GLU A 216 5.91 -0.85 -4.84
CA GLU A 216 6.62 0.42 -4.98
C GLU A 216 5.92 1.58 -4.23
N GLY A 217 4.76 1.34 -3.60
CA GLY A 217 3.99 2.35 -2.88
C GLY A 217 3.06 3.18 -3.77
N ASN A 218 2.92 2.85 -5.05
CA ASN A 218 2.06 3.55 -6.02
C ASN A 218 0.63 2.98 -6.01
N PHE A 219 -0.04 3.04 -4.85
CA PHE A 219 -1.30 2.33 -4.60
C PHE A 219 -2.45 2.77 -5.51
N GLU A 220 -2.56 4.05 -5.87
CA GLU A 220 -3.59 4.54 -6.80
C GLU A 220 -3.37 3.98 -8.21
N SER A 221 -2.14 4.00 -8.72
CA SER A 221 -1.78 3.39 -10.01
C SER A 221 -2.05 1.89 -10.01
N SER A 222 -1.80 1.22 -8.88
CA SER A 222 -2.15 -0.19 -8.70
C SER A 222 -3.64 -0.44 -8.89
N LEU A 223 -4.51 0.37 -8.26
CA LEU A 223 -5.97 0.27 -8.43
C LEU A 223 -6.40 0.49 -9.88
N GLU A 224 -5.87 1.51 -10.54
CA GLU A 224 -6.16 1.80 -11.95
C GLU A 224 -5.81 0.62 -12.86
N ASN A 225 -4.66 0.00 -12.67
CA ASN A 225 -4.23 -1.15 -13.44
C ASN A 225 -5.10 -2.40 -13.16
N TYR A 226 -5.55 -2.62 -11.91
CA TYR A 226 -6.52 -3.67 -11.61
C TYR A 226 -7.88 -3.39 -12.25
N GLU A 227 -8.35 -2.15 -12.29
CA GLU A 227 -9.59 -1.79 -12.99
C GLU A 227 -9.51 -2.03 -14.50
N LEU A 228 -8.36 -1.75 -15.12
CA LEU A 228 -8.13 -2.08 -16.53
C LEU A 228 -8.19 -3.60 -16.76
N ALA A 229 -7.61 -4.40 -15.87
CA ALA A 229 -7.71 -5.85 -15.92
C ALA A 229 -9.17 -6.33 -15.78
N LEU A 230 -9.95 -5.76 -14.86
CA LEU A 230 -11.38 -6.07 -14.69
C LEU A 230 -12.19 -5.75 -15.95
N LYS A 231 -11.95 -4.59 -16.57
CA LYS A 231 -12.61 -4.20 -17.84
C LYS A 231 -12.33 -5.18 -18.96
N LEU A 232 -11.11 -5.71 -19.04
CA LEU A 232 -10.73 -6.72 -20.06
C LEU A 232 -11.39 -8.06 -19.79
N ILE A 233 -11.58 -8.48 -18.55
CA ILE A 233 -12.27 -9.71 -18.21
C ILE A 233 -13.76 -9.59 -18.60
N GLY A 234 -14.41 -8.45 -18.28
CA GLY A 234 -15.83 -8.26 -18.56
C GLY A 234 -16.70 -9.39 -17.98
N ASP A 235 -17.60 -9.93 -18.78
CA ASP A 235 -18.54 -10.99 -18.36
C ASP A 235 -17.96 -12.42 -18.45
N ARG A 236 -16.66 -12.58 -18.67
CA ARG A 236 -16.03 -13.91 -18.79
C ARG A 236 -15.97 -14.63 -17.45
N SER A 237 -16.16 -15.94 -17.50
CA SER A 237 -16.09 -16.81 -16.32
C SER A 237 -14.64 -17.04 -15.86
N ALA A 238 -14.04 -16.06 -15.22
CA ALA A 238 -12.67 -16.08 -14.71
C ALA A 238 -12.64 -15.91 -13.18
N SER A 239 -13.43 -16.72 -12.46
CA SER A 239 -13.69 -16.53 -11.01
C SER A 239 -12.41 -16.46 -10.19
N PHE A 240 -11.44 -17.32 -10.44
CA PHE A 240 -10.19 -17.31 -9.68
C PHE A 240 -9.39 -16.01 -9.89
N THR A 241 -9.27 -15.56 -11.14
CA THR A 241 -8.57 -14.31 -11.48
C THR A 241 -9.29 -13.09 -10.92
N LEU A 242 -10.62 -13.05 -10.99
CA LEU A 242 -11.44 -11.98 -10.39
C LEU A 242 -11.26 -11.93 -8.87
N GLY A 243 -11.28 -13.09 -8.19
CA GLY A 243 -11.01 -13.18 -6.77
C GLY A 243 -9.63 -12.60 -6.41
N ARG A 244 -8.58 -12.97 -7.15
CA ARG A 244 -7.21 -12.44 -6.96
C ARG A 244 -7.15 -10.93 -7.15
N ILE A 245 -7.76 -10.39 -8.19
CA ILE A 245 -7.76 -8.94 -8.46
C ILE A 245 -8.44 -8.20 -7.32
N TYR A 246 -9.66 -8.58 -6.92
CA TYR A 246 -10.38 -7.91 -5.84
C TYR A 246 -9.67 -8.02 -4.49
N ALA A 247 -9.04 -9.16 -4.18
CA ALA A 247 -8.25 -9.31 -2.96
C ALA A 247 -7.06 -8.35 -2.92
N ASN A 248 -6.34 -8.18 -4.05
CA ASN A 248 -5.22 -7.24 -4.13
C ASN A 248 -5.69 -5.77 -4.15
N MET A 249 -6.83 -5.46 -4.78
CA MET A 249 -7.45 -4.12 -4.67
C MET A 249 -7.77 -3.76 -3.21
N ALA A 250 -8.25 -4.73 -2.43
CA ALA A 250 -8.47 -4.53 -1.00
C ALA A 250 -7.15 -4.26 -0.26
N GLY A 251 -6.07 -4.95 -0.63
CA GLY A 251 -4.72 -4.67 -0.12
C GLY A 251 -4.26 -3.24 -0.44
N ALA A 252 -4.46 -2.76 -1.66
CA ALA A 252 -4.16 -1.38 -2.03
C ALA A 252 -5.01 -0.38 -1.22
N CYS A 253 -6.30 -0.67 -1.01
CA CYS A 253 -7.19 0.15 -0.17
C CYS A 253 -6.73 0.21 1.29
N TRP A 254 -6.13 -0.86 1.83
CA TRP A 254 -5.54 -0.86 3.16
C TRP A 254 -4.45 0.21 3.30
N PHE A 255 -3.52 0.25 2.35
CA PHE A 255 -2.45 1.26 2.35
C PHE A 255 -2.97 2.67 2.10
N LEU A 256 -4.00 2.82 1.27
CA LEU A 256 -4.69 4.09 1.02
C LEU A 256 -5.61 4.55 2.16
N LYS A 257 -5.70 3.76 3.25
CA LYS A 257 -6.59 4.05 4.39
C LYS A 257 -8.07 4.17 3.99
N ARG A 258 -8.51 3.29 3.08
CA ARG A 258 -9.90 3.19 2.61
C ARG A 258 -10.54 1.86 3.04
N PRO A 259 -10.69 1.58 4.35
CA PRO A 259 -11.10 0.26 4.84
C PRO A 259 -12.49 -0.15 4.35
N GLN A 260 -13.42 0.79 4.17
CA GLN A 260 -14.77 0.48 3.69
C GLN A 260 -14.77 0.01 2.21
N GLU A 261 -13.89 0.55 1.38
CA GLU A 261 -13.69 0.05 0.02
C GLU A 261 -13.01 -1.32 0.03
N GLY A 262 -12.01 -1.49 0.89
CA GLY A 262 -11.33 -2.76 1.11
C GLY A 262 -12.31 -3.87 1.51
N ILE A 263 -13.22 -3.62 2.45
CA ILE A 263 -14.28 -4.57 2.84
C ILE A 263 -15.12 -4.98 1.63
N ARG A 264 -15.61 -4.01 0.83
CA ARG A 264 -16.42 -4.32 -0.37
C ARG A 264 -15.65 -5.16 -1.40
N TYR A 265 -14.36 -4.90 -1.57
CA TYR A 265 -13.54 -5.69 -2.48
C TYR A 265 -13.27 -7.09 -1.92
N LEU A 266 -13.06 -7.25 -0.61
CA LEU A 266 -12.91 -8.56 0.03
C LEU A 266 -14.17 -9.40 -0.06
N GLU A 267 -15.34 -8.82 0.17
CA GLU A 267 -16.63 -9.51 -0.01
C GLU A 267 -16.81 -10.03 -1.44
N LYS A 268 -16.42 -9.22 -2.43
CA LYS A 268 -16.42 -9.67 -3.84
C LYS A 268 -15.41 -10.79 -4.08
N ALA A 269 -14.18 -10.62 -3.56
CA ALA A 269 -13.13 -11.63 -3.70
C ALA A 269 -13.56 -12.98 -3.12
N ILE A 270 -14.12 -12.96 -1.92
CA ILE A 270 -14.67 -14.16 -1.25
C ILE A 270 -15.77 -14.79 -2.07
N GLY A 271 -16.74 -14.01 -2.56
CA GLY A 271 -17.84 -14.51 -3.39
C GLY A 271 -17.34 -15.16 -4.70
N TYR A 272 -16.18 -14.75 -5.23
CA TYR A 272 -15.54 -15.43 -6.34
C TYR A 272 -14.76 -16.67 -5.89
N TYR A 273 -14.03 -16.64 -4.78
CA TYR A 273 -13.28 -17.78 -4.28
C TYR A 273 -14.18 -18.94 -3.85
N GLU A 274 -15.36 -18.66 -3.31
CA GLU A 274 -16.36 -19.69 -2.95
C GLU A 274 -16.92 -20.46 -4.16
N ARG A 275 -16.81 -19.89 -5.36
CA ARG A 275 -17.16 -20.56 -6.62
C ARG A 275 -16.04 -21.44 -7.17
N THR A 276 -14.88 -21.41 -6.54
CA THR A 276 -13.71 -22.20 -6.89
C THR A 276 -13.50 -23.31 -5.88
N ASP A 277 -12.62 -24.26 -6.17
CA ASP A 277 -12.17 -25.25 -5.18
C ASP A 277 -10.95 -24.79 -4.36
N ASN A 278 -10.56 -23.50 -4.50
CA ASN A 278 -9.41 -22.92 -3.82
C ASN A 278 -9.78 -22.41 -2.41
N ARG A 279 -9.95 -23.37 -1.49
CA ARG A 279 -10.24 -23.08 -0.06
C ARG A 279 -9.20 -22.24 0.62
N SER A 280 -7.93 -22.36 0.20
CA SER A 280 -6.81 -21.60 0.74
C SER A 280 -6.98 -20.09 0.51
N SER A 281 -7.31 -19.67 -0.72
CA SER A 281 -7.56 -18.26 -1.02
C SER A 281 -8.84 -17.72 -0.36
N ALA A 282 -9.86 -18.57 -0.20
CA ALA A 282 -11.06 -18.20 0.52
C ALA A 282 -10.75 -17.94 2.01
N ALA A 283 -9.94 -18.79 2.65
CA ALA A 283 -9.50 -18.59 4.04
C ALA A 283 -8.74 -17.28 4.21
N ASP A 284 -7.80 -16.96 3.29
CA ASP A 284 -7.07 -15.68 3.29
C ASP A 284 -8.03 -14.49 3.12
N GLY A 285 -9.00 -14.61 2.21
CA GLY A 285 -10.02 -13.59 1.97
C GLY A 285 -10.86 -13.30 3.22
N TYR A 286 -11.34 -14.34 3.89
CA TYR A 286 -12.09 -14.22 5.14
C TYR A 286 -11.26 -13.67 6.28
N ASN A 287 -10.00 -14.07 6.43
CA ASN A 287 -9.10 -13.50 7.45
C ASN A 287 -8.87 -12.01 7.22
N ASN A 288 -8.57 -11.62 5.98
CA ASN A 288 -8.37 -10.21 5.65
C ASN A 288 -9.66 -9.38 5.84
N LEU A 289 -10.82 -9.96 5.55
CA LEU A 289 -12.11 -9.35 5.84
C LEU A 289 -12.30 -9.16 7.34
N GLY A 290 -12.01 -10.18 8.15
CA GLY A 290 -12.06 -10.11 9.61
C GLY A 290 -11.19 -8.98 10.17
N ILE A 291 -9.94 -8.86 9.70
CA ILE A 291 -9.03 -7.78 10.10
C ILE A 291 -9.61 -6.40 9.76
N ASN A 292 -10.11 -6.19 8.53
CA ASN A 292 -10.70 -4.92 8.13
C ASN A 292 -11.99 -4.57 8.92
N LEU A 293 -12.81 -5.57 9.21
CA LEU A 293 -14.01 -5.42 10.04
C LEU A 293 -13.65 -5.09 11.50
N THR A 294 -12.60 -5.70 12.03
CA THR A 294 -12.07 -5.41 13.38
C THR A 294 -11.67 -3.94 13.50
N LEU A 295 -10.89 -3.43 12.55
CA LEU A 295 -10.47 -2.02 12.53
C LEU A 295 -11.63 -1.04 12.41
N THR A 296 -12.66 -1.40 11.64
CA THR A 296 -13.85 -0.54 11.45
C THR A 296 -14.89 -0.68 12.54
N GLY A 297 -14.63 -1.52 13.56
CA GLY A 297 -15.49 -1.71 14.71
C GLY A 297 -16.71 -2.60 14.46
N GLN A 298 -16.72 -3.38 13.39
CA GLN A 298 -17.80 -4.33 13.06
C GLN A 298 -17.45 -5.73 13.62
N TRP A 299 -17.26 -5.82 14.92
CA TRP A 299 -16.64 -6.96 15.59
C TRP A 299 -17.43 -8.27 15.51
N ASP A 300 -18.76 -8.24 15.46
CA ASP A 300 -19.57 -9.46 15.29
C ASP A 300 -19.35 -10.07 13.90
N ARG A 301 -19.37 -9.25 12.87
CA ARG A 301 -19.06 -9.69 11.51
C ARG A 301 -17.60 -10.13 11.37
N ALA A 302 -16.68 -9.48 12.10
CA ALA A 302 -15.27 -9.87 12.14
C ALA A 302 -15.12 -11.29 12.71
N GLN A 303 -15.83 -11.59 13.81
CA GLN A 303 -15.85 -12.93 14.41
C GLN A 303 -16.33 -13.98 13.42
N GLU A 304 -17.51 -13.75 12.77
CA GLU A 304 -18.04 -14.67 11.77
C GLU A 304 -17.04 -14.93 10.62
N ALA A 305 -16.40 -13.88 10.14
CA ALA A 305 -15.40 -14.00 9.08
C ALA A 305 -14.17 -14.79 9.53
N LEU A 306 -13.62 -14.50 10.70
CA LEU A 306 -12.44 -15.19 11.24
C LEU A 306 -12.72 -16.65 11.58
N ASP A 307 -13.90 -16.97 12.13
CA ASP A 307 -14.32 -18.35 12.39
C ASP A 307 -14.45 -19.15 11.08
N ARG A 308 -14.98 -18.53 10.05
CA ARG A 308 -15.05 -19.14 8.71
C ARG A 308 -13.66 -19.35 8.13
N ALA A 309 -12.76 -18.37 8.28
CA ALA A 309 -11.35 -18.49 7.86
C ALA A 309 -10.68 -19.67 8.57
N LEU A 310 -10.84 -19.76 9.90
CA LEU A 310 -10.25 -20.83 10.71
C LEU A 310 -10.76 -22.21 10.29
N THR A 311 -12.06 -22.34 10.06
CA THR A 311 -12.66 -23.60 9.59
C THR A 311 -12.04 -24.02 8.27
N LEU A 312 -11.99 -23.14 7.26
CA LEU A 312 -11.42 -23.44 5.95
C LEU A 312 -9.92 -23.76 6.01
N ALA A 313 -9.16 -23.03 6.81
CA ALA A 313 -7.73 -23.28 6.97
C ALA A 313 -7.46 -24.62 7.68
N SER A 314 -8.23 -24.95 8.72
CA SER A 314 -8.09 -26.20 9.48
C SER A 314 -8.47 -27.45 8.66
N GLU A 315 -9.45 -27.32 7.74
CA GLU A 315 -9.79 -28.39 6.79
C GLU A 315 -8.65 -28.71 5.82
N ILE A 316 -7.76 -27.75 5.55
CA ILE A 316 -6.59 -27.93 4.68
C ILE A 316 -5.43 -28.52 5.47
N ASP A 317 -5.06 -27.87 6.56
CA ASP A 317 -4.00 -28.28 7.46
C ASP A 317 -4.22 -27.65 8.85
N GLU A 318 -4.67 -28.45 9.80
CA GLU A 318 -5.00 -28.00 11.16
C GLU A 318 -3.79 -27.40 11.91
N ARG A 319 -2.58 -27.79 11.53
CA ARG A 319 -1.32 -27.29 12.11
C ARG A 319 -0.57 -26.36 11.16
N GLY A 320 -1.18 -25.96 10.09
CA GLY A 320 -0.55 -25.12 9.06
C GLY A 320 -0.32 -23.68 9.50
N ALA A 321 0.61 -23.03 8.81
CA ALA A 321 0.97 -21.63 9.07
C ALA A 321 -0.23 -20.66 8.95
N LYS A 322 -1.22 -20.97 8.11
CA LYS A 322 -2.45 -20.14 7.98
C LYS A 322 -3.30 -20.17 9.24
N VAL A 323 -3.41 -21.33 9.89
CA VAL A 323 -4.13 -21.45 11.15
C VAL A 323 -3.48 -20.57 12.22
N SER A 324 -2.15 -20.54 12.30
CA SER A 324 -1.43 -19.64 13.20
C SER A 324 -1.79 -18.18 12.97
N MET A 325 -1.79 -17.71 11.70
CA MET A 325 -2.13 -16.34 11.35
C MET A 325 -3.57 -15.97 11.74
N ILE A 326 -4.53 -16.88 11.50
CA ILE A 326 -5.94 -16.61 11.81
C ILE A 326 -6.18 -16.61 13.34
N LEU A 327 -5.49 -17.49 14.08
CA LEU A 327 -5.52 -17.48 15.53
C LEU A 327 -4.99 -16.18 16.14
N ASP A 328 -3.98 -15.55 15.54
CA ASP A 328 -3.50 -14.24 15.93
C ASP A 328 -4.59 -13.16 15.73
N SER A 329 -5.26 -13.16 14.58
CA SER A 329 -6.37 -12.25 14.29
C SER A 329 -7.57 -12.45 15.24
N LEU A 330 -7.91 -13.70 15.59
CA LEU A 330 -8.93 -14.01 16.59
C LEU A 330 -8.51 -13.53 17.98
N GLY A 331 -7.25 -13.77 18.34
CA GLY A 331 -6.69 -13.31 19.61
C GLY A 331 -6.76 -11.78 19.75
N GLU A 332 -6.43 -11.04 18.70
CA GLU A 332 -6.57 -9.58 18.70
C GLU A 332 -8.05 -9.15 18.86
N LEU A 333 -8.98 -9.75 18.13
CA LEU A 333 -10.41 -9.45 18.25
C LEU A 333 -10.96 -9.73 19.66
N HIS A 334 -10.61 -10.90 20.24
CA HIS A 334 -11.03 -11.25 21.61
C HIS A 334 -10.43 -10.30 22.66
N MET A 335 -9.18 -9.86 22.47
CA MET A 335 -8.55 -8.86 23.32
C MET A 335 -9.33 -7.53 23.28
N LEU A 336 -9.74 -7.07 22.10
CA LEU A 336 -10.53 -5.84 21.93
C LEU A 336 -11.91 -5.96 22.58
N ARG A 337 -12.51 -7.15 22.56
CA ARG A 337 -13.79 -7.45 23.25
C ARG A 337 -13.66 -7.62 24.75
N GLY A 338 -12.44 -7.64 25.28
CA GLY A 338 -12.18 -7.84 26.69
C GLY A 338 -12.19 -9.30 27.16
N HIS A 339 -12.25 -10.26 26.24
CA HIS A 339 -12.16 -11.70 26.54
C HIS A 339 -10.68 -12.11 26.62
N LEU A 340 -9.97 -11.57 27.61
CA LEU A 340 -8.50 -11.63 27.65
C LEU A 340 -7.93 -13.05 27.80
N ASP A 341 -8.60 -13.93 28.58
CA ASP A 341 -8.16 -15.33 28.74
C ASP A 341 -8.32 -16.14 27.45
N GLU A 342 -9.42 -15.92 26.72
CA GLU A 342 -9.63 -16.54 25.41
C GLU A 342 -8.62 -16.01 24.39
N ALA A 343 -8.39 -14.69 24.39
CA ALA A 343 -7.37 -14.06 23.56
C ALA A 343 -5.98 -14.67 23.80
N LYS A 344 -5.60 -14.81 25.07
CA LYS A 344 -4.33 -15.46 25.45
C LYS A 344 -4.21 -16.88 24.91
N ASN A 345 -5.25 -17.70 25.04
CA ASN A 345 -5.27 -19.07 24.52
C ASN A 345 -5.10 -19.12 22.99
N TYR A 346 -5.79 -18.26 22.24
CA TYR A 346 -5.62 -18.18 20.80
C TYR A 346 -4.21 -17.76 20.42
N LEU A 347 -3.64 -16.78 21.10
CA LEU A 347 -2.30 -16.23 20.82
C LEU A 347 -1.18 -17.21 21.18
N GLU A 348 -1.26 -17.90 22.33
CA GLU A 348 -0.29 -18.92 22.71
C GLU A 348 -0.28 -20.09 21.71
N ARG A 349 -1.46 -20.51 21.25
CA ARG A 349 -1.58 -21.51 20.19
C ARG A 349 -1.01 -21.01 18.86
N SER A 350 -1.24 -19.73 18.52
CA SER A 350 -0.68 -19.10 17.33
C SER A 350 0.86 -19.12 17.38
N VAL A 351 1.46 -18.70 18.49
CA VAL A 351 2.92 -18.70 18.69
C VAL A 351 3.49 -20.10 18.57
N SER A 352 2.85 -21.09 19.22
CA SER A 352 3.29 -22.49 19.18
C SER A 352 3.32 -23.03 17.75
N LEU A 353 2.21 -22.87 17.01
CA LEU A 353 2.11 -23.33 15.62
C LEU A 353 3.09 -22.61 14.69
N ALA A 354 3.30 -21.30 14.87
CA ALA A 354 4.25 -20.56 14.06
C ALA A 354 5.68 -21.04 14.28
N LYS A 355 6.07 -21.33 15.54
CA LYS A 355 7.37 -21.90 15.90
C LYS A 355 7.53 -23.32 15.36
N GLU A 356 6.53 -24.18 15.50
CA GLU A 356 6.53 -25.55 14.96
C GLU A 356 6.72 -25.58 13.44
N ASN A 357 6.08 -24.66 12.74
CA ASN A 357 6.20 -24.49 11.29
C ASN A 357 7.50 -23.79 10.86
N GLY A 358 8.35 -23.36 11.79
CA GLY A 358 9.56 -22.59 11.50
C GLY A 358 9.31 -21.22 10.91
N ASN A 359 8.08 -20.69 10.99
CA ASN A 359 7.70 -19.40 10.43
C ASN A 359 8.00 -18.27 11.43
N LYS A 360 9.22 -17.75 11.35
CA LYS A 360 9.70 -16.70 12.25
C LYS A 360 8.89 -15.42 12.14
N TRP A 361 8.36 -15.10 10.95
CA TRP A 361 7.58 -13.89 10.72
C TRP A 361 6.24 -13.96 11.48
N TYR A 362 5.49 -15.04 11.33
CA TYR A 362 4.25 -15.22 12.08
C TYR A 362 4.47 -15.36 13.59
N ALA A 363 5.56 -16.03 14.00
CA ALA A 363 5.91 -16.11 15.41
C ALA A 363 6.19 -14.73 16.01
N CYS A 364 6.92 -13.86 15.31
CA CYS A 364 7.18 -12.49 15.71
C CYS A 364 5.88 -11.69 15.84
N GLN A 365 4.96 -11.80 14.88
CA GLN A 365 3.67 -11.13 14.90
C GLN A 365 2.82 -11.57 16.09
N ALA A 366 2.63 -12.86 16.26
CA ALA A 366 1.81 -13.42 17.34
C ALA A 366 2.39 -13.09 18.73
N LEU A 367 3.73 -13.09 18.89
CA LEU A 367 4.38 -12.67 20.13
C LEU A 367 4.11 -11.19 20.47
N ARG A 368 4.08 -10.32 19.48
CA ARG A 368 3.73 -8.90 19.68
C ARG A 368 2.28 -8.75 20.17
N THR A 369 1.34 -9.48 19.56
CA THR A 369 -0.06 -9.46 19.99
C THR A 369 -0.20 -10.07 21.38
N LEU A 370 0.51 -11.18 21.66
CA LEU A 370 0.53 -11.81 22.98
C LEU A 370 1.14 -10.88 24.05
N GLY A 371 2.20 -10.13 23.73
CA GLY A 371 2.77 -9.11 24.61
C GLY A 371 1.75 -8.03 24.99
N ARG A 372 0.96 -7.55 24.00
CA ARG A 372 -0.15 -6.61 24.27
C ARG A 372 -1.26 -7.23 25.12
N CYS A 373 -1.58 -8.49 24.89
CA CYS A 373 -2.54 -9.24 25.70
C CYS A 373 -2.06 -9.41 27.15
N SER A 374 -0.77 -9.74 27.34
CA SER A 374 -0.14 -9.83 28.66
C SER A 374 -0.20 -8.51 29.42
N LEU A 375 0.04 -7.38 28.74
CA LEU A 375 -0.14 -6.04 29.32
C LEU A 375 -1.58 -5.80 29.78
N ALA A 376 -2.56 -6.19 28.95
CA ALA A 376 -3.97 -6.03 29.28
C ALA A 376 -4.40 -6.90 30.48
N LEU A 377 -3.79 -8.08 30.64
CA LEU A 377 -3.96 -8.98 31.78
C LEU A 377 -3.21 -8.52 33.05
N GLY A 378 -2.33 -7.53 32.95
CA GLY A 378 -1.44 -7.10 34.04
C GLY A 378 -0.23 -8.02 34.24
N ASP A 379 0.04 -8.95 33.34
CA ASP A 379 1.22 -9.82 33.33
C ASP A 379 2.42 -9.08 32.73
N GLN A 380 3.08 -8.27 33.54
CA GLN A 380 4.23 -7.47 33.11
C GLN A 380 5.43 -8.34 32.70
N ALA A 381 5.68 -9.43 33.41
CA ALA A 381 6.79 -10.34 33.10
C ALA A 381 6.58 -11.04 31.77
N GLY A 382 5.36 -11.53 31.51
CA GLY A 382 4.99 -12.12 30.23
C GLY A 382 5.06 -11.12 29.07
N ALA A 383 4.65 -9.87 29.31
CA ALA A 383 4.72 -8.82 28.31
C ALA A 383 6.15 -8.49 27.89
N LEU A 384 7.07 -8.35 28.85
CA LEU A 384 8.49 -8.14 28.60
C LEU A 384 9.12 -9.33 27.84
N ALA A 385 8.90 -10.55 28.31
CA ALA A 385 9.47 -11.74 27.68
C ALA A 385 9.00 -11.90 26.23
N ASN A 386 7.69 -11.72 25.96
CA ASN A 386 7.13 -11.79 24.62
C ASN A 386 7.65 -10.65 23.73
N GLY A 387 7.80 -9.44 24.28
CA GLY A 387 8.35 -8.27 23.56
C GLY A 387 9.82 -8.46 23.17
N GLU A 388 10.65 -8.97 24.07
CA GLU A 388 12.06 -9.26 23.84
C GLU A 388 12.25 -10.38 22.80
N GLU A 389 11.46 -11.45 22.89
CA GLU A 389 11.51 -12.52 21.90
C GLU A 389 11.04 -12.03 20.53
N ALA A 390 9.98 -11.22 20.47
CA ALA A 390 9.50 -10.61 19.25
C ALA A 390 10.56 -9.69 18.62
N LEU A 391 11.25 -8.87 19.42
CA LEU A 391 12.34 -8.01 18.96
C LEU A 391 13.50 -8.83 18.40
N THR A 392 13.90 -9.88 19.10
CA THR A 392 14.97 -10.77 18.64
C THR A 392 14.64 -11.42 17.30
N LEU A 393 13.39 -11.88 17.12
CA LEU A 393 12.95 -12.45 15.85
C LEU A 393 12.87 -11.40 14.75
N ALA A 394 12.37 -10.19 15.05
CA ALA A 394 12.30 -9.09 14.09
C ALA A 394 13.68 -8.71 13.55
N GLU A 395 14.67 -8.57 14.44
CA GLU A 395 16.06 -8.29 14.08
C GLU A 395 16.67 -9.43 13.25
N LEU A 396 16.39 -10.69 13.62
CA LEU A 396 16.88 -11.86 12.91
C LEU A 396 16.34 -11.98 11.47
N ILE A 397 15.08 -11.60 11.25
CA ILE A 397 14.47 -11.61 9.90
C ILE A 397 14.75 -10.31 9.13
N GLY A 398 15.32 -9.28 9.78
CA GLY A 398 15.60 -7.99 9.17
C GLY A 398 14.33 -7.13 8.93
N ASP A 399 13.24 -7.40 9.64
CA ASP A 399 11.98 -6.66 9.53
C ASP A 399 11.99 -5.45 10.46
N ARG A 400 12.37 -4.30 9.91
CA ARG A 400 12.45 -3.02 10.62
C ARG A 400 11.09 -2.58 11.18
N GLN A 401 10.00 -2.86 10.47
CA GLN A 401 8.66 -2.53 10.94
C GLN A 401 8.34 -3.33 12.20
N ALA A 402 8.55 -4.63 12.16
CA ALA A 402 8.35 -5.50 13.31
C ALA A 402 9.27 -5.12 14.49
N THR A 403 10.50 -4.68 14.21
CA THR A 403 11.43 -4.13 15.21
C THR A 403 10.84 -2.90 15.91
N CYS A 404 10.33 -1.93 15.15
CA CYS A 404 9.67 -0.73 15.69
C CYS A 404 8.47 -1.09 16.58
N GLU A 405 7.59 -1.98 16.10
CA GLU A 405 6.41 -2.39 16.88
C GLU A 405 6.78 -3.15 18.15
N SER A 406 7.80 -4.01 18.11
CA SER A 406 8.30 -4.72 19.30
C SER A 406 8.86 -3.75 20.35
N ARG A 407 9.59 -2.71 19.93
CA ARG A 407 10.09 -1.66 20.82
C ARG A 407 8.96 -0.87 21.49
N LEU A 408 7.85 -0.61 20.79
CA LEU A 408 6.70 0.05 21.42
C LEU A 408 6.06 -0.83 22.51
N ILE A 409 6.02 -2.15 22.31
CA ILE A 409 5.53 -3.08 23.34
C ILE A 409 6.46 -3.08 24.55
N LEU A 410 7.78 -3.13 24.34
CA LEU A 410 8.76 -3.04 25.41
C LEU A 410 8.66 -1.72 26.17
N ALA A 411 8.53 -0.60 25.46
CA ALA A 411 8.34 0.71 26.05
C ALA A 411 7.06 0.75 26.93
N GLU A 412 5.93 0.19 26.44
CA GLU A 412 4.68 0.14 27.20
C GLU A 412 4.81 -0.80 28.43
N SER A 413 5.56 -1.90 28.28
CA SER A 413 5.82 -2.84 29.39
C SER A 413 6.68 -2.21 30.48
N HIS A 414 7.76 -1.51 30.13
CA HIS A 414 8.59 -0.77 31.07
C HIS A 414 7.84 0.38 31.75
N LEU A 415 6.97 1.06 30.99
CA LEU A 415 6.11 2.10 31.54
C LEU A 415 5.14 1.51 32.59
N ALA A 416 4.56 0.34 32.33
CA ALA A 416 3.68 -0.35 33.26
C ALA A 416 4.42 -0.85 34.51
N ALA A 417 5.71 -1.21 34.36
CA ALA A 417 6.58 -1.57 35.46
C ALA A 417 7.05 -0.36 36.31
N GLY A 418 6.89 0.87 35.81
CA GLY A 418 7.37 2.09 36.46
C GLY A 418 8.80 2.47 36.07
N ASP A 419 9.43 1.76 35.13
CA ASP A 419 10.80 1.99 34.67
C ASP A 419 10.84 3.09 33.59
N LEU A 420 10.57 4.33 34.03
CA LEU A 420 10.36 5.47 33.12
C LEU A 420 11.58 5.77 32.22
N ASP A 421 12.80 5.59 32.71
CA ASP A 421 14.02 5.90 31.97
C ASP A 421 14.28 4.83 30.88
N VAL A 422 13.94 3.55 31.16
CA VAL A 422 14.04 2.47 30.16
C VAL A 422 12.96 2.64 29.08
N CYS A 423 11.73 3.00 29.49
CA CYS A 423 10.67 3.35 28.57
C CYS A 423 11.11 4.46 27.61
N ASP A 424 11.67 5.54 28.12
CA ASP A 424 12.16 6.67 27.32
C ASP A 424 13.27 6.24 26.34
N SER A 425 14.19 5.38 26.81
CA SER A 425 15.25 4.82 25.96
C SER A 425 14.70 3.97 24.81
N GLU A 426 13.70 3.12 25.07
CA GLU A 426 13.07 2.31 24.01
C GLU A 426 12.28 3.17 23.00
N LEU A 427 11.59 4.22 23.45
CA LEU A 427 10.94 5.20 22.60
C LEU A 427 11.95 6.01 21.75
N HIS A 428 13.12 6.32 22.29
CA HIS A 428 14.20 6.94 21.53
C HIS A 428 14.76 6.02 20.43
N ARG A 429 15.02 4.75 20.78
CA ARG A 429 15.46 3.74 19.81
C ARG A 429 14.40 3.52 18.71
N PHE A 430 13.13 3.43 19.12
CA PHE A 430 12.02 3.39 18.17
C PHE A 430 12.07 4.57 17.19
N THR A 431 12.24 5.80 17.68
CA THR A 431 12.26 7.01 16.84
C THR A 431 13.42 6.98 15.84
N GLN A 432 14.60 6.50 16.26
CA GLN A 432 15.76 6.36 15.37
C GLN A 432 15.47 5.33 14.26
N GLU A 433 14.93 4.18 14.58
CA GLU A 433 14.63 3.14 13.61
C GLU A 433 13.47 3.53 12.67
N ALA A 434 12.43 4.15 13.20
CA ALA A 434 11.29 4.63 12.44
C ALA A 434 11.65 5.73 11.43
N SER A 435 12.73 6.50 11.68
CA SER A 435 13.21 7.53 10.75
C SER A 435 13.67 6.97 9.40
N HIS A 436 13.99 5.69 9.34
CA HIS A 436 14.42 4.97 8.14
C HIS A 436 13.27 4.24 7.40
N LEU A 437 12.06 4.32 7.95
CA LEU A 437 10.87 3.71 7.34
C LEU A 437 10.06 4.79 6.63
N PRO A 438 9.30 4.42 5.58
CA PRO A 438 8.22 5.27 5.08
C PRO A 438 7.30 5.61 6.26
N THR A 439 6.84 6.86 6.35
CA THR A 439 6.02 7.32 7.47
C THR A 439 4.77 6.45 7.62
N ASP A 440 4.81 5.49 8.54
CA ASP A 440 3.61 4.74 8.92
C ASP A 440 2.92 5.45 10.08
N LEU A 441 1.75 5.99 9.77
CA LEU A 441 0.95 6.75 10.72
C LEU A 441 0.43 5.89 11.89
N ASN A 442 0.28 4.57 11.70
CA ASN A 442 -0.19 3.69 12.78
C ASN A 442 0.80 3.67 13.95
N PHE A 443 2.10 3.41 13.69
CA PHE A 443 3.05 3.45 14.81
C PHE A 443 3.25 4.88 15.34
N SER A 444 3.14 5.90 14.49
CA SER A 444 3.22 7.27 14.94
C SER A 444 2.12 7.58 15.94
N GLY A 445 0.89 7.11 15.71
CA GLY A 445 -0.24 7.25 16.63
C GLY A 445 -0.02 6.56 17.98
N ASP A 446 0.46 5.31 17.96
CA ASP A 446 0.77 4.55 19.19
C ASP A 446 1.96 5.13 19.94
N ALA A 447 3.01 5.53 19.24
CA ALA A 447 4.17 6.20 19.84
C ALA A 447 3.77 7.50 20.53
N GLN A 448 2.94 8.33 19.87
CA GLN A 448 2.43 9.55 20.49
C GLN A 448 1.62 9.24 21.76
N ARG A 449 0.80 8.19 21.74
CA ARG A 449 0.07 7.75 22.93
C ARG A 449 1.00 7.34 24.06
N LEU A 450 2.09 6.62 23.77
CA LEU A 450 3.08 6.20 24.77
C LEU A 450 3.89 7.38 25.30
N TYR A 451 4.34 8.32 24.46
CA TYR A 451 4.95 9.56 24.92
C TYR A 451 4.01 10.36 25.84
N GLY A 452 2.72 10.40 25.51
CA GLY A 452 1.70 11.02 26.37
C GLY A 452 1.60 10.32 27.72
N LYS A 453 1.57 8.99 27.77
CA LYS A 453 1.56 8.21 29.01
C LYS A 453 2.83 8.42 29.84
N LEU A 454 4.00 8.45 29.20
CA LEU A 454 5.27 8.73 29.86
C LEU A 454 5.29 10.12 30.48
N ALA A 455 4.81 11.14 29.74
CA ALA A 455 4.68 12.50 30.25
C ALA A 455 3.69 12.57 31.44
N MET A 456 2.56 11.83 31.40
CA MET A 456 1.65 11.70 32.55
C MET A 456 2.34 11.10 33.77
N ALA A 457 3.13 10.04 33.59
CA ALA A 457 3.88 9.42 34.66
C ALA A 457 4.92 10.38 35.28
N ARG A 458 5.51 11.23 34.47
CA ARG A 458 6.43 12.33 34.86
C ARG A 458 5.69 13.57 35.40
N ARG A 459 4.34 13.55 35.45
CA ARG A 459 3.46 14.66 35.85
C ARG A 459 3.51 15.91 34.99
N ASP A 460 3.97 15.79 33.75
CA ASP A 460 3.95 16.87 32.77
C ASP A 460 2.65 16.81 31.95
N HIS A 461 1.58 17.35 32.52
CA HIS A 461 0.24 17.28 31.91
C HIS A 461 0.11 18.09 30.62
N GLY A 462 0.95 19.15 30.46
CA GLY A 462 0.94 19.97 29.25
C GLY A 462 1.48 19.19 28.05
N VAL A 463 2.64 18.57 28.22
CA VAL A 463 3.28 17.72 27.21
C VAL A 463 2.41 16.47 26.93
N ALA A 464 1.83 15.87 27.98
CA ALA A 464 0.94 14.73 27.82
C ALA A 464 -0.27 15.05 26.91
N ALA A 465 -0.93 16.19 27.16
CA ALA A 465 -2.07 16.62 26.34
C ALA A 465 -1.69 16.85 24.88
N GLN A 466 -0.51 17.40 24.60
CA GLN A 466 -0.03 17.57 23.22
C GLN A 466 0.17 16.23 22.51
N HIS A 467 0.79 15.26 23.18
CA HIS A 467 1.03 13.94 22.60
C HIS A 467 -0.27 13.16 22.39
N PHE A 468 -1.17 13.15 23.37
CA PHE A 468 -2.48 12.50 23.19
C PHE A 468 -3.33 13.19 22.12
N GLY A 469 -3.31 14.53 22.03
CA GLY A 469 -3.98 15.25 20.96
C GLY A 469 -3.48 14.86 19.56
N ARG A 470 -2.16 14.70 19.38
CA ARG A 470 -1.56 14.20 18.13
C ARG A 470 -2.01 12.77 17.86
N SER A 471 -2.02 11.90 18.86
CA SER A 471 -2.49 10.51 18.74
C SER A 471 -3.96 10.45 18.28
N VAL A 472 -4.83 11.27 18.88
CA VAL A 472 -6.24 11.42 18.44
C VAL A 472 -6.30 11.81 16.98
N SER A 473 -5.60 12.86 16.57
CA SER A 473 -5.63 13.34 15.18
C SER A 473 -5.17 12.28 14.17
N ILE A 474 -4.15 11.52 14.52
CA ILE A 474 -3.64 10.43 13.67
C ILE A 474 -4.68 9.32 13.52
N PHE A 475 -5.27 8.84 14.61
CA PHE A 475 -6.22 7.72 14.54
C PHE A 475 -7.57 8.12 13.95
N ASP A 476 -8.02 9.36 14.16
CA ASP A 476 -9.21 9.91 13.49
C ASP A 476 -8.99 9.96 11.96
N MET A 477 -7.79 10.36 11.51
CA MET A 477 -7.42 10.38 10.09
C MET A 477 -7.36 8.97 9.48
N LEU A 478 -6.88 7.99 10.25
CA LEU A 478 -6.83 6.59 9.83
C LEU A 478 -8.20 5.89 9.86
N GLY A 479 -9.21 6.50 10.49
CA GLY A 479 -10.52 5.90 10.70
C GLY A 479 -10.50 4.75 11.72
N ASP A 480 -9.44 4.64 12.54
CA ASP A 480 -9.33 3.67 13.62
C ASP A 480 -10.09 4.18 14.84
N ARG A 481 -11.37 3.84 14.89
CA ARG A 481 -12.29 4.30 15.92
C ARG A 481 -11.87 3.86 17.33
N TYR A 482 -11.37 2.64 17.48
CA TYR A 482 -11.00 2.11 18.78
C TYR A 482 -9.77 2.81 19.35
N ARG A 483 -8.68 2.94 18.56
CA ARG A 483 -7.47 3.62 19.03
C ARG A 483 -7.71 5.11 19.24
N ALA A 484 -8.52 5.76 18.39
CA ALA A 484 -8.96 7.14 18.61
C ALA A 484 -9.70 7.30 19.95
N ALA A 485 -10.62 6.40 20.28
CA ALA A 485 -11.35 6.44 21.55
C ALA A 485 -10.41 6.25 22.76
N ARG A 486 -9.41 5.36 22.67
CA ARG A 486 -8.39 5.21 23.71
C ARG A 486 -7.56 6.48 23.89
N ALA A 487 -7.17 7.13 22.80
CA ALA A 487 -6.45 8.40 22.86
C ALA A 487 -7.33 9.52 23.43
N HIS A 488 -8.62 9.58 23.10
CA HIS A 488 -9.59 10.48 23.72
C HIS A 488 -9.75 10.22 25.22
N TYR A 489 -9.79 8.97 25.63
CA TYR A 489 -9.87 8.60 27.04
C TYR A 489 -8.66 9.14 27.84
N GLU A 490 -7.43 8.93 27.35
CA GLU A 490 -6.22 9.41 27.99
C GLU A 490 -6.13 10.95 27.99
N LEU A 491 -6.53 11.59 26.90
CA LEU A 491 -6.60 13.04 26.80
C LEU A 491 -7.63 13.62 27.77
N GLY A 492 -8.79 12.98 27.86
CA GLY A 492 -9.83 13.35 28.84
C GLY A 492 -9.36 13.23 30.29
N ARG A 493 -8.65 12.17 30.65
CA ARG A 493 -8.02 12.00 31.95
C ARG A 493 -6.98 13.09 32.25
N THR A 494 -6.20 13.46 31.23
CA THR A 494 -5.20 14.53 31.36
C THR A 494 -5.88 15.88 31.61
N TYR A 495 -6.93 16.20 30.85
CA TYR A 495 -7.69 17.42 31.02
C TYR A 495 -8.52 17.44 32.32
N ALA A 496 -8.91 16.30 32.89
CA ALA A 496 -9.57 16.25 34.18
C ALA A 496 -8.79 16.96 35.31
N ILE A 497 -7.46 17.00 35.15
CA ILE A 497 -6.55 17.66 36.09
C ILE A 497 -6.41 19.16 35.80
N THR A 498 -6.40 19.54 34.52
CA THR A 498 -6.03 20.88 34.04
C THR A 498 -7.21 21.70 33.53
N GLN A 499 -8.17 21.05 32.84
CA GLN A 499 -9.28 21.68 32.13
C GLN A 499 -10.55 20.81 32.19
N PRO A 500 -11.27 20.73 33.33
CA PRO A 500 -12.36 19.78 33.55
C PRO A 500 -13.47 19.81 32.51
N VAL A 501 -13.77 20.96 31.94
CA VAL A 501 -14.79 21.11 30.89
C VAL A 501 -14.40 20.36 29.61
N ARG A 502 -13.16 20.48 29.20
CA ARG A 502 -12.63 19.72 28.03
C ARG A 502 -12.56 18.22 28.30
N ALA A 503 -12.28 17.85 29.54
CA ALA A 503 -12.27 16.46 29.96
C ALA A 503 -13.61 15.76 29.72
N ILE A 504 -14.74 16.44 30.02
CA ILE A 504 -16.08 15.90 29.76
C ILE A 504 -16.29 15.55 28.30
N GLU A 505 -15.90 16.44 27.38
CA GLU A 505 -16.04 16.21 25.94
C GLU A 505 -15.30 14.93 25.51
N HIS A 506 -14.01 14.85 25.82
CA HIS A 506 -13.19 13.73 25.41
C HIS A 506 -13.61 12.41 26.05
N LEU A 507 -13.94 12.41 27.35
CA LEU A 507 -14.42 11.22 28.05
C LEU A 507 -15.79 10.78 27.51
N THR A 508 -16.71 11.71 27.23
CA THR A 508 -18.02 11.39 26.63
C THR A 508 -17.84 10.77 25.24
N ARG A 509 -16.94 11.32 24.44
CA ARG A 509 -16.64 10.77 23.12
C ARG A 509 -16.06 9.36 23.22
N ALA A 510 -15.14 9.12 24.14
CA ALA A 510 -14.58 7.80 24.40
C ALA A 510 -15.68 6.81 24.86
N VAL A 511 -16.52 7.19 25.83
CA VAL A 511 -17.65 6.37 26.33
C VAL A 511 -18.59 5.99 25.20
N ASN A 512 -19.03 6.95 24.39
CA ASN A 512 -19.95 6.68 23.29
C ASN A 512 -19.33 5.71 22.27
N THR A 513 -18.07 5.95 21.89
CA THR A 513 -17.38 5.08 20.91
C THR A 513 -17.16 3.67 21.47
N PHE A 514 -16.70 3.51 22.70
CA PHE A 514 -16.52 2.19 23.31
C PHE A 514 -17.84 1.43 23.47
N ARG A 515 -18.94 2.15 23.76
CA ARG A 515 -20.27 1.55 23.82
C ARG A 515 -20.75 1.06 22.46
N GLU A 516 -20.57 1.86 21.41
CA GLU A 516 -20.90 1.47 20.05
C GLU A 516 -20.07 0.29 19.54
N LEU A 517 -18.80 0.22 19.92
CA LEU A 517 -17.88 -0.86 19.54
C LEU A 517 -18.09 -2.14 20.37
N GLY A 518 -18.74 -2.03 21.54
CA GLY A 518 -18.87 -3.15 22.45
C GLY A 518 -17.56 -3.49 23.17
N ALA A 519 -16.76 -2.50 23.58
CA ALA A 519 -15.50 -2.63 24.32
C ALA A 519 -15.73 -2.49 25.84
N PRO A 520 -16.10 -3.56 26.56
CA PRO A 520 -16.62 -3.43 27.93
C PRO A 520 -15.59 -2.94 28.95
N ILE A 521 -14.33 -3.35 28.81
CA ILE A 521 -13.26 -2.96 29.74
C ILE A 521 -12.96 -1.45 29.62
N ASP A 522 -12.73 -0.99 28.39
CA ASP A 522 -12.44 0.42 28.14
C ASP A 522 -13.68 1.30 28.42
N LEU A 523 -14.88 0.81 28.15
CA LEU A 523 -16.13 1.49 28.46
C LEU A 523 -16.27 1.71 29.99
N ALA A 524 -16.09 0.67 30.77
CA ALA A 524 -16.18 0.76 32.24
C ALA A 524 -15.13 1.73 32.83
N ALA A 525 -13.93 1.72 32.28
CA ALA A 525 -12.86 2.64 32.68
C ALA A 525 -13.22 4.10 32.33
N ALA A 526 -13.74 4.34 31.14
CA ALA A 526 -14.11 5.67 30.66
C ALA A 526 -15.35 6.22 31.42
N GLU A 527 -16.36 5.39 31.65
CA GLU A 527 -17.54 5.75 32.49
C GLU A 527 -17.14 6.07 33.90
N THR A 528 -16.24 5.28 34.51
CA THR A 528 -15.71 5.55 35.83
C THR A 528 -15.02 6.90 35.92
N ALA A 529 -14.16 7.19 34.92
CA ALA A 529 -13.45 8.48 34.84
C ALA A 529 -14.42 9.66 34.67
N LEU A 530 -15.45 9.50 33.84
CA LEU A 530 -16.48 10.52 33.63
C LEU A 530 -17.30 10.79 34.91
N VAL A 531 -17.72 9.73 35.62
CA VAL A 531 -18.45 9.83 36.90
C VAL A 531 -17.60 10.47 37.99
N GLN A 532 -16.31 10.13 38.06
CA GLN A 532 -15.39 10.75 39.01
C GLN A 532 -15.23 12.25 38.76
N LEU A 533 -15.09 12.62 37.49
CA LEU A 533 -15.00 14.01 37.06
C LEU A 533 -16.29 14.76 37.40
N ASP A 534 -17.46 14.21 37.10
CA ASP A 534 -18.77 14.82 37.41
C ASP A 534 -18.95 15.07 38.90
N ARG A 535 -18.46 14.17 39.76
CA ARG A 535 -18.49 14.37 41.23
C ARG A 535 -17.49 15.41 41.73
N SER A 536 -16.40 15.64 40.99
CA SER A 536 -15.36 16.60 41.38
C SER A 536 -15.71 18.06 41.06
N ILE A 537 -16.66 18.27 40.11
CA ILE A 537 -17.11 19.61 39.74
C ILE A 537 -18.15 20.12 40.73
N PRO A 538 -17.93 21.29 41.41
CA PRO A 538 -18.88 21.89 42.31
C PRO A 538 -20.25 22.15 41.67
N SER A 539 -21.33 22.02 42.43
CA SER A 539 -22.70 22.19 41.92
C SER A 539 -22.98 23.58 41.30
N GLU A 540 -22.27 24.61 41.77
CA GLU A 540 -22.33 25.96 41.22
C GLU A 540 -21.71 26.09 39.84
N GLN A 541 -20.68 25.30 39.53
CA GLN A 541 -20.06 25.22 38.18
C GLN A 541 -20.81 24.31 37.22
N ARG A 542 -21.74 23.47 37.71
CA ARG A 542 -22.61 22.64 36.86
C ARG A 542 -23.62 23.44 36.06
N THR A 543 -24.05 24.60 36.63
CA THR A 543 -24.96 25.54 35.94
C THR A 543 -24.27 26.36 34.88
N GLU A 544 -22.94 26.37 34.82
CA GLU A 544 -22.11 27.07 33.81
C GLU A 544 -21.42 26.11 32.84
N LEU A 545 -21.87 24.85 32.74
CA LEU A 545 -21.43 24.00 31.62
C LEU A 545 -21.74 24.73 30.32
N PRO A 546 -20.72 25.04 29.49
CA PRO A 546 -20.99 25.76 28.26
C PRO A 546 -22.02 24.99 27.46
N ALA A 547 -23.01 25.71 26.94
CA ALA A 547 -23.95 25.10 26.02
C ALA A 547 -23.16 24.39 24.92
N LEU A 548 -23.68 23.27 24.42
CA LEU A 548 -23.03 22.47 23.35
C LEU A 548 -22.44 23.37 22.25
N THR A 549 -23.15 24.45 21.90
CA THR A 549 -22.71 25.46 20.93
C THR A 549 -21.38 26.14 21.31
N GLN A 550 -21.11 26.37 22.60
CA GLN A 550 -19.85 26.99 23.06
C GLN A 550 -18.68 26.00 22.95
N LEU A 551 -18.92 24.72 23.25
CA LEU A 551 -17.91 23.66 23.05
C LEU A 551 -17.54 23.49 21.58
N LEU A 552 -18.54 23.47 20.71
CA LEU A 552 -18.34 23.37 19.27
C LEU A 552 -17.66 24.62 18.71
N THR A 553 -17.95 25.79 19.29
CA THR A 553 -17.27 27.05 19.02
C THR A 553 -15.76 26.97 19.31
N LEU A 554 -15.39 26.40 20.45
CA LEU A 554 -13.99 26.21 20.82
C LEU A 554 -13.26 25.27 19.86
N ARG A 555 -13.90 24.18 19.43
CA ARG A 555 -13.36 23.25 18.43
C ARG A 555 -13.05 23.96 17.12
N LEU A 556 -13.97 24.77 16.63
CA LEU A 556 -13.78 25.57 15.41
C LEU A 556 -12.69 26.61 15.58
N ALA A 557 -12.59 27.27 16.74
CA ALA A 557 -11.54 28.25 17.03
C ALA A 557 -10.14 27.60 17.06
N GLU A 558 -10.01 26.37 17.53
CA GLU A 558 -8.76 25.60 17.49
C GLU A 558 -8.38 25.20 16.07
N ALA A 559 -9.35 24.94 15.22
CA ALA A 559 -9.18 24.60 13.82
C ALA A 559 -8.73 25.78 12.93
N VAL A 560 -8.78 27.04 13.42
CA VAL A 560 -8.35 28.26 12.70
C VAL A 560 -6.83 28.28 12.38
N ALA A 561 -6.11 27.20 12.69
CA ALA A 561 -4.72 27.04 12.26
C ALA A 561 -4.57 26.96 10.73
N SER A 562 -5.52 26.37 10.03
CA SER A 562 -5.60 26.38 8.56
C SER A 562 -7.05 26.39 8.09
N ARG A 563 -7.28 27.00 6.94
CA ARG A 563 -8.60 27.10 6.32
C ARG A 563 -9.19 25.70 6.02
N GLU A 564 -8.37 24.80 5.50
CA GLU A 564 -8.81 23.44 5.19
C GLU A 564 -9.20 22.69 6.47
N LEU A 565 -8.42 22.82 7.55
CA LEU A 565 -8.72 22.19 8.83
C LEU A 565 -10.03 22.72 9.41
N LEU A 566 -10.27 24.03 9.33
CA LEU A 566 -11.49 24.67 9.79
C LEU A 566 -12.74 24.15 9.06
N LEU A 567 -12.68 24.04 7.73
CA LEU A 567 -13.78 23.50 6.93
C LEU A 567 -14.02 22.02 7.15
N ARG A 568 -12.97 21.25 7.37
CA ARG A 568 -13.06 19.82 7.73
C ARG A 568 -13.70 19.63 9.10
N GLU A 569 -13.33 20.47 10.07
CA GLU A 569 -13.90 20.42 11.41
C GLU A 569 -15.38 20.84 11.39
N LEU A 570 -15.77 21.85 10.61
CA LEU A 570 -17.17 22.17 10.38
C LEU A 570 -17.95 20.97 9.83
N ALA A 571 -17.43 20.30 8.81
CA ALA A 571 -18.10 19.13 8.24
C ALA A 571 -18.25 17.99 9.26
N ALA A 572 -17.24 17.77 10.11
CA ALA A 572 -17.27 16.78 11.18
C ALA A 572 -18.34 17.11 12.23
N ILE A 573 -18.42 18.38 12.65
CA ILE A 573 -19.45 18.87 13.58
C ILE A 573 -20.84 18.70 12.97
N MET A 574 -21.04 19.13 11.71
CA MET A 574 -22.34 18.99 11.04
C MET A 574 -22.78 17.54 10.95
N ARG A 575 -21.86 16.62 10.65
CA ARG A 575 -22.15 15.18 10.61
C ARG A 575 -22.54 14.62 11.99
N GLN A 576 -21.92 15.11 13.04
CA GLN A 576 -22.11 14.62 14.40
C GLN A 576 -23.37 15.17 15.06
N GLU A 577 -23.67 16.46 14.83
CA GLU A 577 -24.71 17.19 15.53
C GLU A 577 -26.00 17.38 14.71
N THR A 578 -25.99 16.92 13.45
CA THR A 578 -27.17 16.91 12.59
C THR A 578 -27.40 15.50 12.02
N GLU A 579 -28.61 15.21 11.56
CA GLU A 579 -28.92 13.94 10.89
C GLU A 579 -28.55 13.93 9.40
N ALA A 580 -27.56 14.70 9.01
CA ALA A 580 -27.11 14.74 7.63
C ALA A 580 -26.45 13.43 7.22
N ARG A 581 -26.94 12.82 6.13
CA ARG A 581 -26.34 11.64 5.49
C ARG A 581 -25.20 12.02 4.57
N GLN A 582 -25.38 13.12 3.86
CA GLN A 582 -24.41 13.62 2.88
C GLN A 582 -23.99 15.03 3.26
N ILE A 583 -22.70 15.28 3.29
CA ILE A 583 -22.12 16.60 3.52
C ILE A 583 -21.03 16.79 2.47
N LEU A 584 -21.10 17.93 1.77
CA LEU A 584 -20.06 18.37 0.83
C LEU A 584 -19.67 19.80 1.15
N ILE A 585 -18.39 20.07 1.28
CA ILE A 585 -17.84 21.43 1.28
C ILE A 585 -16.94 21.58 0.08
N MET A 586 -17.22 22.60 -0.72
CA MET A 586 -16.43 22.92 -1.90
C MET A 586 -16.02 24.39 -1.91
N GLU A 587 -14.94 24.70 -2.60
CA GLU A 587 -14.43 26.04 -2.83
C GLU A 587 -14.23 26.30 -4.32
N ARG A 588 -14.27 27.57 -4.74
CA ARG A 588 -13.85 27.95 -6.09
C ARG A 588 -12.35 28.19 -6.11
N GLY A 589 -11.62 27.39 -6.90
CA GLY A 589 -10.19 27.60 -7.11
C GLY A 589 -9.88 28.87 -7.92
N ALA A 590 -8.61 29.24 -7.93
CA ALA A 590 -8.13 30.35 -8.75
C ALA A 590 -8.32 30.13 -10.28
N ASP A 591 -8.51 28.88 -10.69
CA ASP A 591 -8.83 28.45 -12.06
C ASP A 591 -10.32 28.56 -12.40
N GLY A 592 -11.14 29.04 -11.45
CA GLY A 592 -12.59 29.17 -11.57
C GLY A 592 -13.36 27.87 -11.40
N ARG A 593 -12.70 26.74 -11.14
CA ARG A 593 -13.35 25.42 -10.97
C ARG A 593 -13.68 25.12 -9.51
N ALA A 594 -14.73 24.34 -9.32
CA ALA A 594 -15.09 23.84 -8.01
C ALA A 594 -14.09 22.78 -7.53
N HIS A 595 -13.50 23.00 -6.35
CA HIS A 595 -12.65 22.05 -5.66
C HIS A 595 -13.35 21.51 -4.42
N VAL A 596 -13.49 20.19 -4.33
CA VAL A 596 -14.07 19.52 -3.15
C VAL A 596 -13.05 19.52 -2.03
N VAL A 597 -13.37 20.21 -0.92
CA VAL A 597 -12.54 20.22 0.30
C VAL A 597 -12.84 19.02 1.19
N VAL A 598 -14.15 18.72 1.36
CA VAL A 598 -14.64 17.63 2.19
C VAL A 598 -15.87 17.01 1.56
N ALA A 599 -15.95 15.67 1.59
CA ALA A 599 -17.15 14.92 1.23
C ALA A 599 -17.38 13.81 2.25
N HIS A 600 -18.57 13.76 2.84
CA HIS A 600 -19.01 12.66 3.69
C HIS A 600 -20.31 12.07 3.15
N GLY A 601 -20.39 10.73 3.14
CA GLY A 601 -21.56 10.01 2.63
C GLY A 601 -21.70 10.04 1.10
N LEU A 602 -20.67 10.47 0.38
CA LEU A 602 -20.56 10.53 -1.07
C LEU A 602 -19.26 9.85 -1.50
N SER A 603 -19.30 9.08 -2.57
CA SER A 603 -18.09 8.62 -3.25
C SER A 603 -17.40 9.77 -3.99
N GLN A 604 -16.12 9.67 -4.30
CA GLN A 604 -15.40 10.71 -5.05
C GLN A 604 -16.09 11.13 -6.37
N PRO A 605 -16.56 10.19 -7.23
CA PRO A 605 -17.27 10.56 -8.45
C PRO A 605 -18.60 11.27 -8.18
N GLU A 606 -19.34 10.87 -7.12
CA GLU A 606 -20.59 11.52 -6.73
C GLU A 606 -20.33 12.91 -6.19
N ALA A 607 -19.31 13.09 -5.35
CA ALA A 607 -18.90 14.39 -4.83
C ALA A 607 -18.46 15.34 -5.95
N ALA A 608 -17.68 14.89 -6.91
CA ALA A 608 -17.25 15.67 -8.05
C ALA A 608 -18.44 16.06 -8.96
N LYS A 609 -19.37 15.12 -9.20
CA LYS A 609 -20.57 15.39 -9.99
C LYS A 609 -21.50 16.38 -9.30
N LEU A 610 -21.67 16.25 -7.97
CA LEU A 610 -22.46 17.17 -7.17
C LEU A 610 -21.83 18.56 -7.13
N ALA A 611 -20.51 18.64 -6.93
CA ALA A 611 -19.78 19.91 -6.95
C ALA A 611 -19.93 20.63 -8.30
N ALA A 612 -19.80 19.91 -9.42
CA ALA A 612 -20.01 20.47 -10.75
C ALA A 612 -21.46 20.92 -10.99
N ALA A 613 -22.45 20.22 -10.43
CA ALA A 613 -23.85 20.63 -10.49
C ALA A 613 -24.12 21.89 -9.66
N LEU A 614 -23.54 21.99 -8.47
CA LEU A 614 -23.66 23.19 -7.61
C LEU A 614 -22.94 24.41 -8.20
N GLU A 615 -21.83 24.20 -8.92
CA GLU A 615 -21.09 25.25 -9.61
C GLU A 615 -21.90 25.93 -10.72
N GLN A 616 -22.81 25.20 -11.37
CA GLN A 616 -23.66 25.69 -12.46
C GLN A 616 -24.84 26.52 -11.98
N LEU A 617 -25.10 26.62 -10.67
CA LEU A 617 -26.19 27.38 -10.09
C LEU A 617 -25.76 28.85 -9.95
N GLU A 618 -26.23 29.72 -10.85
CA GLU A 618 -25.81 31.12 -10.92
C GLU A 618 -26.68 32.05 -10.05
N SER A 619 -27.88 31.62 -9.64
CA SER A 619 -28.83 32.44 -8.87
C SER A 619 -29.30 31.76 -7.58
N ASP A 620 -29.63 32.58 -6.57
CA ASP A 620 -30.21 32.09 -5.30
C ASP A 620 -31.50 31.29 -5.54
N ASP A 621 -32.31 31.65 -6.55
CA ASP A 621 -33.54 30.96 -6.93
C ASP A 621 -33.25 29.54 -7.49
N GLU A 622 -32.15 29.36 -8.22
CA GLU A 622 -31.73 28.08 -8.73
C GLU A 622 -31.19 27.19 -7.61
N GLN A 623 -30.42 27.75 -6.68
CA GLN A 623 -29.94 27.05 -5.50
C GLN A 623 -31.10 26.58 -4.62
N GLN A 624 -32.12 27.43 -4.41
CA GLN A 624 -33.32 27.02 -3.64
C GLN A 624 -34.12 25.94 -4.33
N ARG A 625 -34.29 25.97 -5.66
CA ARG A 625 -34.95 24.90 -6.41
C ARG A 625 -34.18 23.62 -6.38
N PHE A 626 -32.85 23.68 -6.49
CA PHE A 626 -31.97 22.54 -6.40
C PHE A 626 -32.03 21.94 -4.98
N ALA A 627 -31.94 22.76 -3.95
CA ALA A 627 -32.06 22.37 -2.56
C ALA A 627 -33.41 21.68 -2.27
N ALA A 628 -34.52 22.27 -2.72
CA ALA A 628 -35.85 21.68 -2.58
C ALA A 628 -36.00 20.34 -3.32
N LYS A 629 -35.43 20.23 -4.52
CA LYS A 629 -35.47 18.98 -5.30
C LYS A 629 -34.70 17.81 -4.63
N HIS A 630 -33.65 18.12 -3.90
CA HIS A 630 -32.78 17.12 -3.25
C HIS A 630 -33.01 17.03 -1.74
N ASP A 631 -34.04 17.73 -1.22
CA ASP A 631 -34.32 17.84 0.22
C ASP A 631 -33.05 18.22 1.01
N ALA A 632 -32.30 19.15 0.47
CA ALA A 632 -30.95 19.50 0.95
C ALA A 632 -30.92 20.96 1.43
N LEU A 633 -29.92 21.27 2.24
CA LEU A 633 -29.58 22.60 2.68
C LEU A 633 -28.29 23.03 1.97
N ILE A 634 -28.32 24.18 1.29
CA ILE A 634 -27.14 24.78 0.66
C ILE A 634 -26.86 26.10 1.35
N ILE A 635 -25.65 26.30 1.84
CA ILE A 635 -25.21 27.48 2.55
C ILE A 635 -23.92 27.99 1.95
N GLU A 636 -23.88 29.22 1.57
CA GLU A 636 -22.66 29.91 1.16
C GLU A 636 -21.98 30.50 2.39
N LEU A 637 -20.77 30.00 2.70
CA LEU A 637 -19.90 30.52 3.75
C LEU A 637 -19.14 31.73 3.19
N ARG A 638 -19.54 32.90 3.63
CA ARG A 638 -19.01 34.18 3.11
C ARG A 638 -17.80 34.61 3.90
N SER A 639 -16.79 35.08 3.23
CA SER A 639 -15.58 35.63 3.80
C SER A 639 -15.29 36.96 3.11
N THR A 640 -14.84 37.95 3.88
CA THR A 640 -14.49 39.30 3.35
C THR A 640 -13.12 39.28 2.67
N ASN A 641 -12.23 38.38 3.11
CA ASN A 641 -10.83 38.38 2.71
C ASN A 641 -10.39 37.06 2.03
N ALA A 642 -11.33 36.11 1.86
CA ALA A 642 -11.04 34.81 1.23
C ALA A 642 -12.15 34.46 0.22
N ALA A 643 -11.88 33.53 -0.69
CA ALA A 643 -12.89 32.97 -1.58
C ALA A 643 -14.04 32.34 -0.78
N PRO A 644 -15.30 32.47 -1.17
CA PRO A 644 -16.43 31.83 -0.48
C PRO A 644 -16.31 30.29 -0.59
N ALA A 645 -16.85 29.58 0.40
CA ALA A 645 -17.01 28.14 0.35
C ALA A 645 -18.49 27.78 0.37
N THR A 646 -18.90 26.70 -0.30
CA THR A 646 -20.29 26.23 -0.32
C THR A 646 -20.40 24.97 0.51
N LEU A 647 -21.29 24.98 1.50
CA LEU A 647 -21.68 23.84 2.30
C LEU A 647 -23.00 23.26 1.77
N TYR A 648 -22.99 21.99 1.38
CA TYR A 648 -24.18 21.22 1.02
C TYR A 648 -24.41 20.11 2.07
N MET A 649 -25.66 19.98 2.53
CA MET A 649 -26.08 18.91 3.46
C MET A 649 -27.40 18.31 3.00
N ALA A 650 -27.49 16.99 2.95
CA ALA A 650 -28.74 16.29 2.71
C ALA A 650 -29.06 15.32 3.87
N PRO A 651 -30.34 15.22 4.31
CA PRO A 651 -30.75 14.32 5.39
C PRO A 651 -30.78 12.86 4.93
N ARG A 652 -31.04 11.95 5.88
CA ARG A 652 -31.47 10.58 5.57
C ARG A 652 -32.87 10.61 4.94
N GLU A 653 -33.16 9.65 4.07
CA GLU A 653 -34.47 9.51 3.44
C GLU A 653 -35.61 9.61 4.49
N GLN A 654 -36.56 10.53 4.24
CA GLN A 654 -37.74 10.86 5.07
C GLN A 654 -37.46 11.58 6.41
N ALA A 655 -36.25 12.02 6.70
CA ALA A 655 -35.98 12.83 7.89
C ALA A 655 -35.79 14.30 7.50
N THR A 656 -36.43 15.21 8.20
CA THR A 656 -36.03 16.62 8.19
C THR A 656 -34.72 16.77 8.94
N LEU A 657 -33.84 17.69 8.55
CA LEU A 657 -32.59 17.98 9.26
C LEU A 657 -32.92 18.62 10.63
N PRO A 658 -33.20 17.87 11.73
CA PRO A 658 -33.32 18.47 13.03
C PRO A 658 -31.92 18.78 13.53
N ALA A 659 -31.59 20.04 13.63
CA ALA A 659 -30.37 20.45 14.29
C ALA A 659 -30.57 20.39 15.81
N ARG A 660 -29.76 19.60 16.53
CA ARG A 660 -29.67 19.67 17.99
C ARG A 660 -29.12 21.01 18.47
N ILE A 661 -28.53 21.77 17.56
CA ILE A 661 -27.87 23.05 17.80
C ILE A 661 -28.34 24.09 16.79
N SER A 662 -28.24 25.35 17.15
CA SER A 662 -28.32 26.43 16.16
C SER A 662 -27.04 26.49 15.38
N ILE A 663 -27.08 26.19 14.07
CA ILE A 663 -25.90 26.15 13.19
C ILE A 663 -25.39 27.57 12.85
N GLU A 664 -26.25 28.58 12.93
CA GLU A 664 -25.90 29.96 12.54
C GLU A 664 -24.70 30.55 13.30
N PRO A 665 -24.58 30.42 14.64
CA PRO A 665 -23.40 30.89 15.37
C PRO A 665 -22.11 30.16 14.93
N LEU A 666 -22.21 28.86 14.60
CA LEU A 666 -21.05 28.06 14.15
C LEU A 666 -20.59 28.51 12.77
N LEU A 667 -21.55 28.79 11.86
CA LEU A 667 -21.22 29.29 10.52
C LEU A 667 -20.50 30.65 10.59
N ARG A 668 -20.97 31.57 11.46
CA ARG A 668 -20.31 32.86 11.68
C ARG A 668 -18.88 32.71 12.20
N ILE A 669 -18.62 31.76 13.06
CA ILE A 669 -17.27 31.48 13.57
C ILE A 669 -16.37 30.94 12.47
N VAL A 670 -16.91 30.09 11.61
CA VAL A 670 -16.18 29.57 10.45
C VAL A 670 -15.87 30.70 9.47
N GLU A 671 -16.82 31.57 9.18
CA GLU A 671 -16.64 32.75 8.33
C GLU A 671 -15.53 33.68 8.89
N LEU A 672 -15.60 34.02 10.19
CA LEU A 672 -14.54 34.77 10.87
C LEU A 672 -13.20 34.04 10.86
N GLY A 673 -13.20 32.73 11.08
CA GLY A 673 -12.01 31.90 11.03
C GLY A 673 -11.38 31.87 9.62
N MET A 674 -12.21 31.82 8.57
CA MET A 674 -11.76 31.95 7.17
C MET A 674 -11.10 33.32 6.93
N ASP A 675 -11.68 34.40 7.44
CA ASP A 675 -11.08 35.72 7.37
C ASP A 675 -9.76 35.82 8.13
N VAL A 676 -9.67 35.25 9.33
CA VAL A 676 -8.42 35.18 10.10
C VAL A 676 -7.34 34.37 9.35
N CYS A 677 -7.71 33.26 8.75
CA CYS A 677 -6.78 32.48 7.92
C CYS A 677 -6.29 33.27 6.70
N ALA A 678 -7.21 34.02 6.06
CA ALA A 678 -6.89 34.87 4.91
C ALA A 678 -6.02 36.06 5.31
N LEU A 679 -6.35 36.73 6.44
CA LEU A 679 -5.55 37.83 6.98
C LEU A 679 -4.16 37.35 7.43
N ARG A 680 -4.02 36.18 8.03
CA ARG A 680 -2.73 35.58 8.32
C ARG A 680 -1.95 35.28 7.05
N SER A 681 -2.60 34.75 6.03
CA SER A 681 -2.01 34.53 4.71
C SER A 681 -1.78 35.85 3.97
N GLY A 682 -2.58 36.88 4.19
CA GLY A 682 -2.49 38.23 3.65
C GLY A 682 -1.57 39.17 4.45
N ALA A 683 -1.50 39.06 5.77
CA ALA A 683 -0.51 39.76 6.60
C ALA A 683 0.91 39.23 6.32
N GLN A 684 1.03 38.00 5.88
CA GLN A 684 2.24 37.48 5.22
C GLN A 684 2.43 38.09 3.81
N LYS A 685 1.37 38.64 3.17
CA LYS A 685 1.40 39.32 1.86
C LYS A 685 1.37 40.84 1.91
N GLY A 686 1.08 41.47 3.05
CA GLY A 686 0.63 42.85 3.12
C GLY A 686 1.37 43.82 4.02
N THR A 687 2.70 43.83 3.99
CA THR A 687 3.50 44.96 4.33
C THR A 687 4.67 45.05 3.34
N LEU A 688 4.47 45.69 2.19
CA LEU A 688 5.46 46.56 1.52
C LEU A 688 4.99 46.88 0.09
N LYS A 689 5.28 48.09 -0.34
CA LYS A 689 5.02 48.66 -1.68
C LYS A 689 5.48 47.73 -2.81
N PRO A 690 4.92 47.84 -4.03
CA PRO A 690 5.18 46.92 -5.13
C PRO A 690 6.58 47.12 -5.72
N GLU A 691 7.55 46.53 -5.13
CA GLU A 691 8.90 46.34 -5.68
C GLU A 691 9.77 45.35 -4.85
N ARG A 692 9.21 44.23 -4.50
CA ARG A 692 9.94 42.99 -4.16
C ARG A 692 8.91 41.96 -3.74
N GLU A 693 8.65 40.97 -4.60
CA GLU A 693 8.02 39.73 -4.19
C GLU A 693 8.86 39.08 -3.11
N THR A 694 8.55 39.34 -1.85
CA THR A 694 9.10 38.63 -0.71
C THR A 694 8.39 37.28 -0.61
N LEU A 695 9.10 36.22 -0.96
CA LEU A 695 8.69 34.80 -0.95
C LEU A 695 8.52 34.21 0.46
N ALA A 696 8.27 35.04 1.47
CA ALA A 696 8.09 34.61 2.87
C ALA A 696 6.72 33.95 3.09
N GLY A 697 6.52 32.74 2.59
CA GLY A 697 5.27 32.00 2.78
C GLY A 697 5.08 30.80 1.84
N ALA A 698 5.92 30.63 0.82
CA ALA A 698 5.88 29.44 -0.01
C ALA A 698 6.61 28.31 0.71
N SER A 699 5.88 27.31 1.21
CA SER A 699 6.48 26.06 1.64
C SER A 699 7.27 25.47 0.48
N LEU A 700 8.58 25.28 0.63
CA LEU A 700 9.46 24.70 -0.38
C LEU A 700 9.09 23.25 -0.71
N LEU A 701 8.53 22.54 0.29
CA LEU A 701 8.03 21.17 0.21
C LEU A 701 6.86 21.00 1.17
N PRO A 702 5.90 20.08 0.89
CA PRO A 702 4.94 19.63 1.89
C PRO A 702 5.69 19.12 3.13
N GLY A 703 5.44 19.74 4.30
CA GLY A 703 6.11 19.39 5.55
C GLY A 703 7.41 20.15 5.84
N PHE A 704 7.89 21.03 4.97
CA PHE A 704 9.01 21.94 5.26
C PHE A 704 8.49 23.13 6.07
N ILE A 705 8.60 23.03 7.40
CA ILE A 705 8.12 24.05 8.33
C ILE A 705 9.29 24.95 8.68
N HIS A 706 9.14 26.25 8.50
CA HIS A 706 10.09 27.26 8.92
C HIS A 706 9.36 28.43 9.55
N SER A 707 9.87 28.94 10.67
CA SER A 707 9.28 30.08 11.38
C SER A 707 10.32 31.11 11.83
N SER A 708 11.62 30.72 11.90
CA SER A 708 12.66 31.65 12.30
C SER A 708 13.08 32.58 11.14
N PRO A 709 13.52 33.82 11.43
CA PRO A 709 14.02 34.71 10.41
C PRO A 709 15.20 34.12 9.62
N ALA A 710 16.09 33.39 10.29
CA ALA A 710 17.24 32.74 9.68
C ALA A 710 16.83 31.68 8.66
N MET A 711 15.81 30.87 8.99
CA MET A 711 15.25 29.88 8.04
C MET A 711 14.50 30.56 6.89
N THR A 712 13.83 31.69 7.12
CA THR A 712 13.17 32.45 6.07
C THR A 712 14.18 32.97 5.06
N GLN A 713 15.34 33.48 5.54
CA GLN A 713 16.42 33.90 4.66
C GLN A 713 17.00 32.75 3.84
N LEU A 714 17.17 31.56 4.43
CA LEU A 714 17.60 30.36 3.72
C LEU A 714 16.59 29.99 2.62
N VAL A 715 15.30 30.05 2.90
CA VAL A 715 14.23 29.79 1.92
C VAL A 715 14.32 30.76 0.75
N GLU A 716 14.55 32.05 0.99
CA GLU A 716 14.77 33.06 -0.06
C GLU A 716 16.01 32.75 -0.92
N GLU A 717 17.12 32.31 -0.29
CA GLU A 717 18.33 31.91 -1.01
C GLU A 717 18.07 30.68 -1.88
N VAL A 718 17.34 29.69 -1.39
CA VAL A 718 16.93 28.49 -2.14
C VAL A 718 16.05 28.88 -3.34
N HIS A 719 15.15 29.82 -3.19
CA HIS A 719 14.32 30.31 -4.32
C HIS A 719 15.13 31.05 -5.38
N LYS A 720 16.17 31.77 -5.02
CA LYS A 720 17.04 32.48 -5.98
C LYS A 720 17.76 31.51 -6.92
N ILE A 721 18.03 30.30 -6.49
CA ILE A 721 18.80 29.30 -7.25
C ILE A 721 17.92 28.28 -7.98
N ARG A 722 16.59 28.46 -7.98
CA ARG A 722 15.63 27.50 -8.56
C ARG A 722 15.84 27.19 -10.05
N SER A 723 16.29 28.17 -10.83
CA SER A 723 16.53 28.02 -12.26
C SER A 723 17.97 27.69 -12.64
N SER A 724 18.86 27.52 -11.64
CA SER A 724 20.29 27.29 -11.84
C SER A 724 20.63 25.83 -11.61
N ASP A 725 21.44 25.24 -12.48
CA ASP A 725 21.96 23.87 -12.35
C ASP A 725 23.36 23.85 -11.69
N VAL A 726 23.81 24.94 -11.13
CA VAL A 726 25.12 25.04 -10.47
C VAL A 726 25.16 24.14 -9.23
N THR A 727 26.37 23.73 -8.86
CA THR A 727 26.63 22.96 -7.65
C THR A 727 26.31 23.79 -6.41
N VAL A 728 25.65 23.19 -5.44
CA VAL A 728 25.26 23.82 -4.17
C VAL A 728 25.88 23.03 -3.04
N LEU A 729 26.55 23.74 -2.12
CA LEU A 729 27.09 23.20 -0.88
C LEU A 729 26.21 23.63 0.29
N VAL A 730 25.54 22.66 0.91
CA VAL A 730 24.68 22.85 2.10
C VAL A 730 25.50 22.57 3.36
N THR A 731 25.71 23.58 4.21
CA THR A 731 26.48 23.46 5.45
C THR A 731 25.58 23.64 6.68
N GLY A 732 25.85 22.92 7.75
CA GLY A 732 25.10 23.04 9.01
C GLY A 732 25.40 21.88 9.96
N GLU A 733 25.07 22.05 11.22
CA GLU A 733 25.29 21.04 12.26
C GLU A 733 24.57 19.71 11.91
N SER A 734 24.96 18.62 12.55
CA SER A 734 24.28 17.35 12.40
C SER A 734 22.83 17.49 12.88
N GLY A 735 21.88 16.91 12.16
CA GLY A 735 20.45 16.97 12.51
C GLY A 735 19.70 18.26 12.13
N THR A 736 20.34 19.27 11.52
CA THR A 736 19.68 20.53 11.12
C THR A 736 18.74 20.40 9.90
N GLY A 737 18.64 19.22 9.27
CA GLY A 737 17.78 19.01 8.11
C GLY A 737 18.43 19.36 6.76
N LYS A 738 19.75 19.24 6.62
CA LYS A 738 20.48 19.47 5.36
C LYS A 738 19.88 18.71 4.17
N GLU A 739 19.47 17.45 4.37
CA GLU A 739 18.80 16.65 3.34
C GLU A 739 17.45 17.24 2.93
N LEU A 740 16.65 17.74 3.87
CA LEU A 740 15.36 18.39 3.57
C LEU A 740 15.57 19.64 2.71
N VAL A 741 16.62 20.41 3.00
CA VAL A 741 17.00 21.56 2.17
C VAL A 741 17.42 21.12 0.77
N ALA A 742 18.21 20.05 0.64
CA ALA A 742 18.61 19.51 -0.65
C ALA A 742 17.40 19.02 -1.47
N ARG A 743 16.46 18.34 -0.83
CA ARG A 743 15.19 17.92 -1.46
C ARG A 743 14.34 19.12 -1.88
N ALA A 744 14.32 20.17 -1.07
CA ALA A 744 13.62 21.42 -1.40
C ALA A 744 14.24 22.10 -2.64
N ILE A 745 15.58 22.19 -2.71
CA ILE A 745 16.29 22.72 -3.88
C ILE A 745 15.95 21.91 -5.15
N HIS A 746 15.90 20.59 -5.06
CA HIS A 746 15.52 19.73 -6.18
C HIS A 746 14.05 19.96 -6.59
N ALA A 747 13.11 19.97 -5.64
CA ALA A 747 11.68 20.07 -5.89
C ALA A 747 11.25 21.39 -6.59
N ILE A 748 12.00 22.48 -6.38
CA ILE A 748 11.72 23.75 -7.05
C ILE A 748 12.58 24.01 -8.30
N SER A 749 13.46 23.06 -8.64
CA SER A 749 14.39 23.19 -9.77
C SER A 749 13.75 22.83 -11.12
N SER A 750 14.47 23.08 -12.21
CA SER A 750 14.14 22.61 -13.54
C SER A 750 14.10 21.06 -13.66
N ARG A 751 14.73 20.37 -12.71
CA ARG A 751 14.84 18.90 -12.65
C ARG A 751 13.87 18.25 -11.64
N ARG A 752 12.87 18.98 -11.15
CA ARG A 752 11.91 18.51 -10.13
C ARG A 752 11.18 17.20 -10.50
N ASP A 753 10.93 16.98 -11.81
CA ASP A 753 10.26 15.78 -12.33
C ASP A 753 11.25 14.66 -12.66
N LYS A 754 12.52 14.80 -12.31
CA LYS A 754 13.60 13.83 -12.52
C LYS A 754 14.00 13.16 -11.20
N MET A 755 14.85 12.15 -11.28
CA MET A 755 15.28 11.42 -10.09
C MET A 755 16.12 12.30 -9.14
N PHE A 756 15.84 12.21 -7.84
CA PHE A 756 16.70 12.66 -6.77
C PHE A 756 17.36 11.44 -6.13
N VAL A 757 18.68 11.34 -6.26
CA VAL A 757 19.46 10.19 -5.77
C VAL A 757 20.30 10.64 -4.57
N PRO A 758 19.95 10.28 -3.35
CA PRO A 758 20.80 10.54 -2.18
C PRO A 758 21.93 9.52 -2.09
N PHE A 759 23.13 9.98 -1.75
CA PHE A 759 24.30 9.17 -1.47
C PHE A 759 25.01 9.72 -0.23
N ASN A 760 25.07 8.92 0.83
CA ASN A 760 25.80 9.29 2.04
C ASN A 760 27.23 8.74 1.99
N CYS A 761 28.22 9.64 2.04
CA CYS A 761 29.62 9.28 1.90
C CYS A 761 30.15 8.48 3.10
N THR A 762 29.55 8.58 4.28
CA THR A 762 29.95 7.82 5.48
C THR A 762 29.37 6.41 5.51
N ALA A 763 28.27 6.15 4.79
CA ALA A 763 27.57 4.87 4.81
C ALA A 763 28.28 3.76 4.02
N VAL A 764 29.30 4.10 3.23
CA VAL A 764 30.02 3.17 2.35
C VAL A 764 31.46 2.98 2.83
N PRO A 765 31.96 1.73 2.94
CA PRO A 765 33.36 1.49 3.23
C PRO A 765 34.28 2.24 2.25
N ARG A 766 35.36 2.79 2.76
CA ARG A 766 36.29 3.65 1.97
C ARG A 766 36.78 2.96 0.70
N GLU A 767 37.12 1.70 0.77
CA GLU A 767 37.62 0.88 -0.33
C GLU A 767 36.59 0.65 -1.43
N LEU A 768 35.30 0.75 -1.11
CA LEU A 768 34.19 0.53 -2.05
C LEU A 768 33.56 1.83 -2.58
N SER A 769 33.90 2.98 -1.96
CA SER A 769 33.28 4.29 -2.28
C SER A 769 33.40 4.65 -3.77
N GLU A 770 34.55 4.34 -4.37
CA GLU A 770 34.79 4.58 -5.78
C GLU A 770 33.86 3.76 -6.68
N GLY A 771 33.74 2.47 -6.39
CA GLY A 771 32.88 1.56 -7.16
C GLY A 771 31.39 1.93 -7.04
N TYR A 772 30.94 2.37 -5.87
CA TYR A 772 29.57 2.83 -5.66
C TYR A 772 29.26 4.14 -6.38
N LEU A 773 30.18 5.09 -6.39
CA LEU A 773 30.01 6.39 -7.06
C LEU A 773 30.05 6.26 -8.57
N PHE A 774 31.12 5.68 -9.12
CA PHE A 774 31.41 5.70 -10.56
C PHE A 774 30.98 4.43 -11.29
N GLY A 775 30.68 3.36 -10.54
CA GLY A 775 30.36 2.05 -11.09
C GLY A 775 31.62 1.21 -11.41
N TYR A 776 31.41 -0.05 -11.72
CA TYR A 776 32.45 -1.00 -12.06
C TYR A 776 31.97 -2.07 -13.02
N ARG A 777 32.90 -2.66 -13.77
CA ARG A 777 32.68 -3.83 -14.59
C ARG A 777 32.97 -5.09 -13.80
N ARG A 778 32.36 -6.19 -14.17
CA ARG A 778 32.63 -7.49 -13.63
C ARG A 778 34.13 -7.81 -13.70
N GLY A 779 34.71 -8.23 -12.58
CA GLY A 779 36.13 -8.54 -12.47
C GLY A 779 37.06 -7.35 -12.22
N ALA A 780 36.52 -6.13 -12.02
CA ALA A 780 37.34 -4.94 -11.77
C ALA A 780 38.09 -5.00 -10.42
N PHE A 781 37.59 -5.76 -9.46
CA PHE A 781 38.25 -6.03 -8.16
C PHE A 781 37.75 -7.37 -7.58
N THR A 782 38.42 -7.87 -6.55
CA THR A 782 38.04 -9.10 -5.85
C THR A 782 36.67 -8.93 -5.21
N GLY A 783 35.64 -9.59 -5.75
CA GLY A 783 34.23 -9.46 -5.32
C GLY A 783 33.33 -8.77 -6.33
N ALA A 784 33.83 -8.22 -7.43
CA ALA A 784 33.04 -7.68 -8.53
C ALA A 784 32.41 -8.79 -9.38
N VAL A 785 31.33 -9.39 -8.89
CA VAL A 785 30.65 -10.53 -9.56
C VAL A 785 29.81 -10.06 -10.75
N ASN A 786 29.22 -8.87 -10.69
CA ASN A 786 28.35 -8.26 -11.71
C ASN A 786 28.83 -6.85 -12.05
N ASP A 787 28.35 -6.30 -13.18
CA ASP A 787 28.51 -4.89 -13.52
C ASP A 787 27.66 -4.02 -12.58
N SER A 788 28.20 -2.88 -12.14
CA SER A 788 27.45 -1.85 -11.39
C SER A 788 27.45 -0.53 -12.15
N ALA A 789 26.28 0.08 -12.26
CA ALA A 789 26.15 1.38 -12.91
C ALA A 789 26.78 2.53 -12.13
N GLY A 790 26.80 2.45 -10.79
CA GLY A 790 27.19 3.56 -9.91
C GLY A 790 26.11 4.63 -9.76
N VAL A 791 26.11 5.33 -8.61
CA VAL A 791 25.04 6.30 -8.29
C VAL A 791 25.03 7.52 -9.21
N ILE A 792 26.18 7.92 -9.78
CA ILE A 792 26.23 9.05 -10.71
C ILE A 792 25.43 8.75 -11.98
N ARG A 793 25.55 7.53 -12.53
CA ARG A 793 24.73 7.13 -13.71
C ARG A 793 23.29 6.92 -13.36
N THR A 794 23.00 6.44 -12.16
CA THR A 794 21.63 6.30 -11.67
C THR A 794 20.93 7.65 -11.59
N ALA A 795 21.67 8.71 -11.26
CA ALA A 795 21.15 10.07 -11.18
C ALA A 795 21.13 10.81 -12.54
N ALA A 796 21.39 10.12 -13.65
CA ALA A 796 21.46 10.76 -14.98
C ALA A 796 20.20 11.57 -15.30
N ALA A 797 20.38 12.77 -15.85
CA ALA A 797 19.37 13.80 -16.11
C ALA A 797 18.64 14.33 -14.84
N GLY A 798 18.95 13.83 -13.65
CA GLY A 798 18.38 14.20 -12.37
C GLY A 798 19.31 15.01 -11.47
N THR A 799 19.18 14.77 -10.16
CA THR A 799 20.01 15.41 -9.12
C THR A 799 20.65 14.35 -8.23
N LEU A 800 21.94 14.43 -8.03
CA LEU A 800 22.69 13.63 -7.06
C LEU A 800 22.94 14.47 -5.80
N PHE A 801 22.52 13.97 -4.68
CA PHE A 801 22.79 14.56 -3.37
C PHE A 801 23.92 13.78 -2.67
N LEU A 802 25.02 14.44 -2.41
CA LEU A 802 26.18 13.89 -1.73
C LEU A 802 26.17 14.37 -0.28
N ASP A 803 25.71 13.50 0.63
CA ASP A 803 25.68 13.82 2.05
C ASP A 803 27.02 13.50 2.73
N GLU A 804 27.40 14.30 3.70
CA GLU A 804 28.67 14.25 4.45
C GLU A 804 29.87 14.14 3.50
N ILE A 805 29.95 15.06 2.53
CA ILE A 805 30.98 15.06 1.47
C ILE A 805 32.41 15.20 2.04
N GLY A 806 32.58 15.78 3.25
CA GLY A 806 33.88 15.89 3.94
C GLY A 806 34.52 14.53 4.23
N ASP A 807 33.72 13.47 4.35
CA ASP A 807 34.24 12.12 4.62
C ASP A 807 34.59 11.30 3.36
N LEU A 808 34.51 11.94 2.18
CA LEU A 808 34.88 11.27 0.93
C LEU A 808 36.40 10.97 0.91
N PRO A 809 36.81 9.70 0.66
CA PRO A 809 38.22 9.33 0.63
C PRO A 809 39.07 10.19 -0.33
N LEU A 810 40.29 10.54 0.06
CA LEU A 810 41.15 11.42 -0.71
C LEU A 810 41.45 10.88 -2.11
N GLU A 811 41.53 9.56 -2.27
CA GLU A 811 41.77 8.87 -3.54
C GLU A 811 40.60 9.02 -4.52
N VAL A 812 39.38 9.22 -4.02
CA VAL A 812 38.15 9.32 -4.82
C VAL A 812 37.91 10.77 -5.27
N GLN A 813 38.42 11.74 -4.52
CA GLN A 813 38.21 13.17 -4.76
C GLN A 813 38.68 13.64 -6.15
N PRO A 814 39.83 13.22 -6.71
CA PRO A 814 40.25 13.63 -8.05
C PRO A 814 39.29 13.16 -9.14
N LYS A 815 38.65 11.99 -8.97
CA LYS A 815 37.69 11.46 -9.92
C LYS A 815 36.38 12.23 -9.87
N LEU A 816 35.93 12.61 -8.67
CA LEU A 816 34.78 13.47 -8.48
C LEU A 816 35.03 14.87 -9.08
N LEU A 817 36.21 15.43 -8.88
CA LEU A 817 36.62 16.71 -9.48
C LEU A 817 36.50 16.65 -11.02
N ARG A 818 37.07 15.60 -11.63
CA ARG A 818 36.99 15.41 -13.08
C ARG A 818 35.51 15.33 -13.55
N PHE A 819 34.67 14.60 -12.84
CA PHE A 819 33.25 14.55 -13.13
C PHE A 819 32.59 15.95 -13.05
N LEU A 820 32.89 16.74 -12.01
CA LEU A 820 32.34 18.09 -11.84
C LEU A 820 32.83 19.08 -12.90
N GLN A 821 34.00 18.84 -13.51
CA GLN A 821 34.59 19.70 -14.53
C GLN A 821 34.17 19.33 -15.95
N GLU A 822 34.18 18.05 -16.27
CA GLU A 822 34.05 17.54 -17.63
C GLU A 822 32.67 16.87 -17.85
N GLY A 823 31.94 16.54 -16.80
CA GLY A 823 30.72 15.75 -16.85
C GLY A 823 30.98 14.28 -17.22
N GLU A 824 32.25 13.82 -17.03
CA GLU A 824 32.68 12.49 -17.44
C GLU A 824 33.05 11.62 -16.25
N ILE A 825 32.60 10.37 -16.28
CA ILE A 825 32.98 9.34 -15.32
C ILE A 825 33.68 8.19 -16.02
N GLN A 826 34.55 7.52 -15.29
CA GLN A 826 35.22 6.31 -15.77
C GLN A 826 34.97 5.19 -14.75
N PRO A 827 34.05 4.24 -15.05
CA PRO A 827 33.83 3.09 -14.17
C PRO A 827 35.08 2.25 -14.01
N LEU A 828 35.24 1.62 -12.86
CA LEU A 828 36.37 0.69 -12.62
C LEU A 828 36.34 -0.46 -13.62
N GLY A 829 37.49 -0.73 -14.27
CA GLY A 829 37.61 -1.74 -15.32
C GLY A 829 37.09 -1.30 -16.70
N GLU A 830 36.67 -0.04 -16.88
CA GLU A 830 36.29 0.53 -18.18
C GLU A 830 37.40 1.43 -18.72
N HIS A 831 37.70 1.33 -20.01
CA HIS A 831 38.76 2.14 -20.61
C HIS A 831 38.26 3.44 -21.25
N ARG A 832 36.96 3.59 -21.44
CA ARG A 832 36.38 4.78 -22.07
C ARG A 832 35.58 5.58 -21.04
N PRO A 833 35.78 6.92 -20.98
CA PRO A 833 34.96 7.78 -20.17
C PRO A 833 33.53 7.85 -20.73
N LEU A 834 32.56 7.96 -19.85
CA LEU A 834 31.12 8.11 -20.13
C LEU A 834 30.69 9.50 -19.71
N LYS A 835 29.96 10.21 -20.58
CA LYS A 835 29.40 11.52 -20.28
C LYS A 835 28.06 11.37 -19.58
N VAL A 836 27.89 12.05 -18.44
CA VAL A 836 26.67 11.96 -17.64
C VAL A 836 26.27 13.38 -17.21
N ASP A 837 25.05 13.77 -17.51
CA ASP A 837 24.47 15.04 -17.09
C ASP A 837 23.73 14.85 -15.75
N VAL A 838 24.25 15.45 -14.67
CA VAL A 838 23.67 15.36 -13.33
C VAL A 838 23.89 16.68 -12.59
N ARG A 839 22.86 17.21 -11.95
CA ARG A 839 22.99 18.32 -11.01
C ARG A 839 23.51 17.80 -9.68
N ILE A 840 24.49 18.48 -9.09
CA ILE A 840 25.09 18.10 -7.81
C ILE A 840 24.63 19.04 -6.70
N ILE A 841 24.20 18.46 -5.57
CA ILE A 841 24.03 19.12 -4.29
C ILE A 841 24.88 18.35 -3.28
N ALA A 842 25.81 19.03 -2.60
CA ALA A 842 26.62 18.41 -1.57
C ALA A 842 26.22 18.94 -0.18
N ALA A 843 26.37 18.13 0.87
CA ALA A 843 26.14 18.57 2.24
C ALA A 843 27.27 18.13 3.15
N THR A 844 27.50 18.90 4.20
CA THR A 844 28.49 18.56 5.23
C THR A 844 28.18 19.27 6.56
N ASN A 845 28.56 18.62 7.66
CA ASN A 845 28.58 19.20 9.00
C ASN A 845 29.99 19.66 9.42
N THR A 846 31.02 19.34 8.63
CA THR A 846 32.42 19.67 8.94
C THR A 846 32.83 21.00 8.36
N ASP A 847 33.83 21.65 8.98
CA ASP A 847 34.47 22.83 8.41
C ASP A 847 35.37 22.41 7.25
N MET A 848 34.90 22.66 6.02
CA MET A 848 35.62 22.27 4.82
C MET A 848 36.93 23.06 4.63
N GLU A 849 37.01 24.29 5.11
CA GLU A 849 38.21 25.11 5.02
C GLU A 849 39.31 24.55 5.93
N GLU A 850 38.95 24.11 7.14
CA GLU A 850 39.84 23.39 8.03
C GLU A 850 40.29 22.03 7.44
N MET A 851 39.40 21.29 6.81
CA MET A 851 39.74 20.03 6.15
C MET A 851 40.73 20.21 5.00
N VAL A 852 40.59 21.29 4.23
CA VAL A 852 41.56 21.67 3.19
C VAL A 852 42.90 22.04 3.80
N ALA A 853 42.93 22.85 4.85
CA ALA A 853 44.14 23.23 5.54
C ALA A 853 44.91 22.04 6.15
N GLN A 854 44.17 21.01 6.60
CA GLN A 854 44.72 19.75 7.12
C GLN A 854 45.12 18.76 6.01
N GLY A 855 44.91 19.07 4.74
CA GLY A 855 45.21 18.17 3.60
C GLY A 855 44.30 16.95 3.53
N LYS A 856 43.18 16.94 4.22
CA LYS A 856 42.17 15.86 4.22
C LYS A 856 41.15 15.99 3.10
N PHE A 857 41.02 17.21 2.56
CA PHE A 857 40.17 17.50 1.41
C PHE A 857 40.95 18.37 0.39
N ARG A 858 40.76 18.11 -0.90
CA ARG A 858 41.44 18.84 -1.95
C ARG A 858 40.83 20.22 -2.13
N GLU A 859 41.69 21.23 -2.21
CA GLU A 859 41.32 22.62 -2.39
C GLU A 859 40.58 22.86 -3.72
N ASP A 860 41.04 22.22 -4.80
CA ASP A 860 40.42 22.32 -6.15
C ASP A 860 38.99 21.75 -6.17
N LEU A 861 38.73 20.64 -5.49
CA LEU A 861 37.42 20.05 -5.35
C LEU A 861 36.49 20.91 -4.49
N TYR A 862 37.03 21.46 -3.38
CA TYR A 862 36.25 22.34 -2.52
C TYR A 862 35.72 23.56 -3.27
N TYR A 863 36.57 24.28 -4.04
CA TYR A 863 36.10 25.42 -4.82
C TYR A 863 35.09 25.03 -5.90
N ARG A 864 35.15 23.82 -6.44
CA ARG A 864 34.20 23.35 -7.44
C ARG A 864 32.84 22.92 -6.84
N LEU A 865 32.83 22.48 -5.57
CA LEU A 865 31.62 22.18 -4.81
C LEU A 865 30.97 23.44 -4.23
N ASN A 866 31.79 24.37 -3.74
CA ASN A 866 31.35 25.59 -3.05
C ASN A 866 31.07 26.75 -4.04
N VAL A 867 30.28 26.47 -5.11
CA VAL A 867 29.85 27.53 -6.05
C VAL A 867 28.76 28.39 -5.42
N ILE A 868 27.79 27.74 -4.77
CA ILE A 868 26.79 28.40 -3.92
C ILE A 868 26.81 27.71 -2.58
N ARG A 869 27.00 28.48 -1.50
CA ARG A 869 26.97 27.97 -0.14
C ARG A 869 25.67 28.35 0.53
N LEU A 870 24.92 27.36 1.04
CA LEU A 870 23.74 27.55 1.85
C LEU A 870 24.02 27.06 3.27
N ARG A 871 23.79 27.91 4.26
CA ARG A 871 23.96 27.54 5.67
C ARG A 871 22.61 27.26 6.30
N VAL A 872 22.40 26.02 6.76
CA VAL A 872 21.23 25.66 7.53
C VAL A 872 21.42 26.06 8.98
N PRO A 873 20.61 26.95 9.53
CA PRO A 873 20.77 27.39 10.91
C PRO A 873 20.40 26.23 11.85
N PRO A 874 21.05 26.14 13.02
CA PRO A 874 20.67 25.16 14.03
C PRO A 874 19.32 25.52 14.66
N LEU A 875 18.63 24.50 15.19
CA LEU A 875 17.25 24.65 15.73
C LEU A 875 17.15 25.67 16.88
N ARG A 876 18.24 26.03 17.51
CA ARG A 876 18.30 27.04 18.58
C ARG A 876 18.33 28.48 18.04
N GLU A 877 18.61 28.72 16.77
CA GLU A 877 18.52 30.00 16.05
C GLU A 877 17.21 30.08 15.24
#